data_5e37ee2791fac3012ad761c046b16154
#
_entry.id   5e37ee2791fac3012ad761c046b16154
#
_cell.length_a   1.000
_cell.length_b   1.000
_cell.length_c   1.000
_cell.angle_alpha   90.00
_cell.angle_beta   90.00
_cell.angle_gamma   90.00
#
_symmetry.space_group_name_H-M   'P 1'
#
loop_
_entity.id
_entity.type
_entity.pdbx_description
1 polymer ?
#
loop_
_entity_poly.entity_id
_entity_poly.type
_entity_poly.pdbx_seq_one_letter_code
_entity_poly.pdbx_strand_id
1 'polypeptide(L)'
;MTKKNLFTLVLCLFCFGTTTHAQRIPTLEEAVYGGLIKTEGGSNVNWMKDGERYSKIEKNAEGAYEVTAYKAKDNSKEVLIPANMLLNPQTGKPISVRNFVFSEDNSKVLIYTNTRRVWRYDTRGDYWVLNLKDGKLQQLGKSLPEATLMFAKFSPDASRVAYVSRNNIYVESLVDGKINQLTQDGNNEIVNGTFDWVYEEEFNCRDGFRWSPDGQYIAYWQSDTQGTGWFDIINNVDSIYPKIQRFPYPKAGTANSAVKVGYVSADGGNTTWLALPGDARNHYIPRMEFIPGCNELFIQQMNRAQNTNKVWIAKIGENTPVNIFTDQDVAWLETNDNVRWLKGNKYFTWESERDGWRHLYRVSRDGKEIKPITQGAFDYIQEVGADMDKGFVYFIASPDNFTQRYLYRARLFGNGEVKRLSPVDQSGQHRYIMSPSGKWAVHTFSNSETPPVIDMVSFPAHKSIRLITDNAKAKEQYKALGLQPKEFVKTRSGELELDAWMIKPVNFDPSKKYPVIIDVYGEPANATVQDVWSGGSLWHQYLANLGYIIVSIENRGANAPRGREWRKCIYGEVGTFASEDQARGIQDLARQYSFIDTARIGITGWSGGGSQTLNSMFRYPDVFHTGIAIAFVADQRLYDTVYQERYMNTPQNNPEGYRKGSPISYAAGLKGNLLLIHGTGDDNVHYQNCEMLVNELVRHGKIFSQISYPMRSHGIYEGKGTSLHLRKTMADYWLKNLPAGGK
;
A
#
# COMPACT_ATOMS: atom_id res chain seq x y z
N MET A 1 -44.56 46.86 -72.44
CA MET A 1 -43.24 46.19 -72.34
C MET A 1 -42.65 46.46 -70.95
N THR A 2 -42.83 45.60 -70.02
CA THR A 2 -42.22 45.74 -68.69
C THR A 2 -41.98 44.34 -68.14
N LYS A 3 -40.71 43.96 -67.99
CA LYS A 3 -40.26 42.67 -67.41
C LYS A 3 -40.44 42.68 -65.90
N LYS A 4 -41.18 41.71 -65.37
CA LYS A 4 -41.22 41.40 -63.92
C LYS A 4 -40.09 40.46 -63.58
N ASN A 5 -39.19 40.86 -62.68
CA ASN A 5 -38.18 40.00 -62.05
C ASN A 5 -38.79 39.27 -60.84
N LEU A 6 -38.78 37.95 -60.89
CA LEU A 6 -39.20 37.08 -59.81
C LEU A 6 -37.95 36.74 -58.99
N PHE A 7 -37.85 37.23 -57.74
CA PHE A 7 -36.82 36.86 -56.78
C PHE A 7 -37.29 35.60 -56.05
N THR A 8 -36.62 34.45 -56.27
CA THR A 8 -36.82 33.23 -55.56
C THR A 8 -35.90 33.22 -54.34
N LEU A 9 -36.49 33.32 -53.15
CA LEU A 9 -35.78 33.24 -51.87
C LEU A 9 -35.54 31.75 -51.56
N VAL A 10 -34.27 31.26 -51.60
CA VAL A 10 -33.88 29.91 -51.16
C VAL A 10 -33.57 29.99 -49.67
N LEU A 11 -34.46 29.43 -48.85
CA LEU A 11 -34.28 29.30 -47.41
C LEU A 11 -33.44 28.05 -47.16
N CYS A 12 -32.11 28.23 -46.91
CA CYS A 12 -31.24 27.14 -46.42
C CYS A 12 -31.55 26.89 -44.95
N LEU A 13 -32.31 25.84 -44.64
CA LEU A 13 -32.40 25.27 -43.30
C LEU A 13 -31.05 24.59 -42.97
N PHE A 14 -30.23 25.26 -42.17
CA PHE A 14 -29.13 24.59 -41.46
C PHE A 14 -29.72 23.77 -40.34
N CYS A 15 -29.94 22.48 -40.57
CA CYS A 15 -30.13 21.50 -39.51
C CYS A 15 -28.80 21.35 -38.78
N PHE A 16 -28.63 22.04 -37.63
CA PHE A 16 -27.64 21.66 -36.66
C PHE A 16 -28.04 20.30 -36.07
N GLY A 17 -27.58 19.23 -36.68
CA GLY A 17 -27.62 17.92 -36.10
C GLY A 17 -26.70 17.93 -34.87
N THR A 18 -27.28 18.12 -33.68
CA THR A 18 -26.61 17.73 -32.44
C THR A 18 -26.46 16.22 -32.52
N THR A 19 -25.26 15.75 -32.88
CA THR A 19 -24.89 14.35 -32.65
C THR A 19 -24.87 14.14 -31.15
N THR A 20 -26.00 13.73 -30.61
CA THR A 20 -26.01 13.09 -29.29
C THR A 20 -25.20 11.83 -29.44
N HIS A 21 -23.92 11.85 -29.01
CA HIS A 21 -23.18 10.62 -28.79
C HIS A 21 -23.99 9.82 -27.79
N ALA A 22 -24.56 8.70 -28.24
CA ALA A 22 -25.20 7.76 -27.33
C ALA A 22 -24.16 7.37 -26.27
N GLN A 23 -24.45 7.63 -25.01
CA GLN A 23 -23.61 7.30 -23.89
C GLN A 23 -23.30 5.80 -23.93
N ARG A 24 -22.02 5.43 -24.05
CA ARG A 24 -21.61 4.04 -24.08
C ARG A 24 -21.47 3.53 -22.65
N ILE A 25 -22.39 2.67 -22.25
CA ILE A 25 -22.33 1.98 -20.95
C ILE A 25 -21.24 0.90 -21.01
N PRO A 26 -20.27 0.88 -20.08
CA PRO A 26 -19.31 -0.22 -19.98
C PRO A 26 -20.02 -1.56 -19.74
N THR A 27 -19.59 -2.62 -20.44
CA THR A 27 -20.00 -3.98 -20.11
C THR A 27 -19.37 -4.43 -18.81
N LEU A 28 -19.86 -5.55 -18.24
CA LEU A 28 -19.24 -6.10 -17.02
C LEU A 28 -17.79 -6.51 -17.25
N GLU A 29 -17.48 -7.13 -18.39
CA GLU A 29 -16.13 -7.51 -18.76
C GLU A 29 -15.19 -6.29 -18.86
N GLU A 30 -15.66 -5.22 -19.48
CA GLU A 30 -14.92 -3.97 -19.59
C GLU A 30 -14.73 -3.29 -18.24
N ALA A 31 -15.71 -3.37 -17.35
CA ALA A 31 -15.62 -2.85 -15.99
C ALA A 31 -14.62 -3.63 -15.13
N VAL A 32 -14.46 -4.93 -15.37
CA VAL A 32 -13.56 -5.82 -14.62
C VAL A 32 -12.14 -5.81 -15.16
N TYR A 33 -11.98 -5.96 -16.47
CA TYR A 33 -10.66 -6.09 -17.10
C TYR A 33 -10.08 -4.78 -17.58
N GLY A 34 -10.87 -3.72 -17.58
CA GLY A 34 -10.43 -2.40 -18.06
C GLY A 34 -10.27 -2.35 -19.57
N GLY A 35 -9.36 -1.50 -20.03
CA GLY A 35 -9.04 -1.37 -21.46
C GLY A 35 -9.84 -0.34 -22.22
N LEU A 36 -10.92 0.19 -21.65
CA LEU A 36 -11.69 1.30 -22.23
C LEU A 36 -10.94 2.63 -22.16
N ILE A 37 -10.21 2.84 -21.07
CA ILE A 37 -9.41 4.03 -20.82
C ILE A 37 -7.97 3.57 -20.65
N LYS A 38 -7.12 3.89 -21.62
CA LYS A 38 -5.70 3.51 -21.61
C LYS A 38 -4.84 4.69 -21.22
N THR A 39 -4.33 4.65 -19.99
CA THR A 39 -3.37 5.64 -19.53
C THR A 39 -1.95 5.22 -19.91
N GLU A 40 -1.16 6.18 -20.38
CA GLU A 40 0.28 6.02 -20.54
C GLU A 40 0.95 6.17 -19.17
N GLY A 41 1.89 5.27 -18.89
CA GLY A 41 2.78 5.35 -17.74
C GLY A 41 3.96 6.27 -18.03
N GLY A 42 4.77 6.52 -17.03
CA GLY A 42 5.99 7.35 -17.18
C GLY A 42 6.61 7.71 -15.85
N SER A 43 5.90 7.39 -14.77
CA SER A 43 6.39 7.67 -13.41
C SER A 43 7.42 6.66 -12.90
N ASN A 44 7.45 5.43 -13.42
CA ASN A 44 8.41 4.41 -12.96
C ASN A 44 9.81 4.73 -13.45
N VAL A 45 10.63 5.31 -12.60
CA VAL A 45 12.03 5.66 -12.86
C VAL A 45 12.90 5.19 -11.70
N ASN A 46 14.10 4.70 -12.03
CA ASN A 46 15.14 4.38 -11.07
C ASN A 46 16.17 5.50 -11.10
N TRP A 47 16.13 6.41 -10.13
CA TRP A 47 17.13 7.48 -10.03
C TRP A 47 18.51 6.91 -9.84
N MET A 48 19.47 7.45 -10.56
CA MET A 48 20.88 7.18 -10.35
C MET A 48 21.39 8.01 -9.17
N LYS A 49 22.52 7.59 -8.56
CA LYS A 49 23.07 8.23 -7.37
C LYS A 49 23.52 9.68 -7.59
N ASP A 50 23.86 10.03 -8.83
CA ASP A 50 24.22 11.40 -9.20
C ASP A 50 23.03 12.38 -9.03
N GLY A 51 21.80 11.84 -8.94
CA GLY A 51 20.58 12.63 -8.80
C GLY A 51 20.25 13.52 -10.00
N GLU A 52 20.97 13.38 -11.11
CA GLU A 52 20.79 14.12 -12.36
C GLU A 52 20.23 13.23 -13.47
N ARG A 53 20.40 11.90 -13.35
CA ARG A 53 19.92 10.88 -14.30
C ARG A 53 19.04 9.87 -13.63
N TYR A 54 18.14 9.28 -14.43
CA TYR A 54 17.36 8.12 -14.04
C TYR A 54 17.44 7.05 -15.12
N SER A 55 17.28 5.78 -14.74
CA SER A 55 17.35 4.65 -15.65
C SER A 55 16.01 3.94 -15.76
N LYS A 56 15.78 3.31 -16.91
CA LYS A 56 14.61 2.48 -17.22
C LYS A 56 15.05 1.21 -17.94
N ILE A 57 14.27 0.14 -17.76
CA ILE A 57 14.29 -1.03 -18.64
C ILE A 57 13.32 -0.75 -19.79
N GLU A 58 13.80 -0.79 -21.00
CA GLU A 58 12.97 -0.58 -22.19
C GLU A 58 13.36 -1.54 -23.32
N LYS A 59 12.51 -1.66 -24.34
CA LYS A 59 12.81 -2.47 -25.54
C LYS A 59 13.51 -1.59 -26.56
N ASN A 60 14.59 -2.12 -27.12
CA ASN A 60 15.25 -1.52 -28.30
C ASN A 60 14.43 -1.75 -29.60
N ALA A 61 14.96 -1.32 -30.73
CA ALA A 61 14.30 -1.45 -32.01
C ALA A 61 14.02 -2.91 -32.42
N GLU A 62 14.87 -3.85 -31.98
CA GLU A 62 14.76 -5.29 -32.24
C GLU A 62 13.81 -6.00 -31.23
N GLY A 63 13.22 -5.24 -30.27
CA GLY A 63 12.34 -5.77 -29.25
C GLY A 63 13.04 -6.44 -28.04
N ALA A 64 14.38 -6.38 -27.98
CA ALA A 64 15.17 -6.87 -26.86
C ALA A 64 15.23 -5.82 -25.73
N TYR A 65 15.29 -6.28 -24.48
CA TYR A 65 15.37 -5.39 -23.33
C TYR A 65 16.78 -4.85 -23.14
N GLU A 66 16.88 -3.56 -22.85
CA GLU A 66 18.11 -2.86 -22.48
C GLU A 66 17.85 -1.91 -21.31
N VAL A 67 18.90 -1.43 -20.66
CA VAL A 67 18.80 -0.41 -19.61
C VAL A 67 19.33 0.90 -20.16
N THR A 68 18.47 1.92 -20.24
CA THR A 68 18.78 3.24 -20.75
C THR A 68 18.71 4.27 -19.63
N ALA A 69 19.72 5.13 -19.54
CA ALA A 69 19.71 6.31 -18.68
C ALA A 69 19.21 7.54 -19.42
N TYR A 70 18.52 8.40 -18.70
CA TYR A 70 17.99 9.68 -19.17
C TYR A 70 18.40 10.81 -18.25
N LYS A 71 18.87 11.94 -18.81
CA LYS A 71 19.07 13.14 -18.01
C LYS A 71 17.75 13.79 -17.66
N ALA A 72 17.58 14.17 -16.39
CA ALA A 72 16.36 14.82 -15.92
C ALA A 72 16.08 16.13 -16.67
N LYS A 73 17.11 16.92 -16.90
CA LYS A 73 17.03 18.28 -17.47
C LYS A 73 16.49 18.31 -18.90
N ASP A 74 17.01 17.46 -19.79
CA ASP A 74 16.79 17.59 -21.25
C ASP A 74 16.35 16.27 -21.91
N ASN A 75 16.21 15.19 -21.13
CA ASN A 75 15.87 13.84 -21.61
C ASN A 75 16.87 13.23 -22.61
N SER A 76 18.08 13.76 -22.70
CA SER A 76 19.14 13.10 -23.47
C SER A 76 19.39 11.72 -22.89
N LYS A 77 19.54 10.72 -23.77
CA LYS A 77 19.62 9.32 -23.36
C LYS A 77 20.95 8.68 -23.71
N GLU A 78 21.31 7.68 -22.91
CA GLU A 78 22.50 6.84 -23.06
C GLU A 78 22.13 5.40 -22.73
N VAL A 79 22.46 4.45 -23.58
CA VAL A 79 22.26 3.02 -23.27
C VAL A 79 23.39 2.60 -22.32
N LEU A 80 23.02 2.27 -21.08
CA LEU A 80 23.96 1.81 -20.04
C LEU A 80 24.25 0.32 -20.15
N ILE A 81 23.23 -0.48 -20.45
CA ILE A 81 23.35 -1.94 -20.58
C ILE A 81 22.64 -2.33 -21.87
N PRO A 82 23.39 -2.55 -22.97
CA PRO A 82 22.81 -3.01 -24.22
C PRO A 82 22.36 -4.47 -24.11
N ALA A 83 21.38 -4.85 -24.92
CA ALA A 83 20.71 -6.15 -24.86
C ALA A 83 21.66 -7.35 -24.99
N ASN A 84 22.77 -7.22 -25.73
CA ASN A 84 23.76 -8.28 -25.89
C ASN A 84 24.54 -8.59 -24.59
N MET A 85 24.62 -7.66 -23.64
CA MET A 85 25.20 -7.90 -22.31
C MET A 85 24.23 -8.64 -21.37
N LEU A 86 22.96 -8.75 -21.71
CA LEU A 86 21.91 -9.41 -20.91
C LEU A 86 21.62 -10.83 -21.43
N LEU A 87 22.57 -11.47 -22.05
CA LEU A 87 22.47 -12.88 -22.52
C LEU A 87 23.07 -13.84 -21.51
N ASN A 88 22.28 -14.84 -21.11
CA ASN A 88 22.77 -15.93 -20.27
C ASN A 88 23.96 -16.64 -21.01
N PRO A 89 25.17 -16.64 -20.43
CA PRO A 89 26.36 -17.15 -21.10
C PRO A 89 26.35 -18.66 -21.37
N GLN A 90 25.48 -19.42 -20.70
CA GLN A 90 25.36 -20.88 -20.86
C GLN A 90 24.35 -21.24 -21.94
N THR A 91 23.28 -20.44 -22.11
CA THR A 91 22.17 -20.77 -23.02
C THR A 91 22.08 -19.84 -24.23
N GLY A 92 22.78 -18.70 -24.21
CA GLY A 92 22.67 -17.64 -25.22
C GLY A 92 21.32 -16.93 -25.25
N LYS A 93 20.40 -17.24 -24.31
CA LYS A 93 19.06 -16.63 -24.25
C LYS A 93 19.07 -15.35 -23.44
N PRO A 94 18.21 -14.37 -23.78
CA PRO A 94 18.03 -13.15 -22.98
C PRO A 94 17.60 -13.47 -21.54
N ILE A 95 18.21 -12.77 -20.56
CA ILE A 95 17.79 -12.80 -19.17
C ILE A 95 16.57 -11.87 -19.02
N SER A 96 15.48 -12.39 -18.48
CA SER A 96 14.30 -11.59 -18.16
C SER A 96 14.58 -10.77 -16.90
N VAL A 97 14.93 -9.50 -17.07
CA VAL A 97 15.26 -8.59 -15.95
C VAL A 97 14.00 -8.18 -15.21
N ARG A 98 13.85 -8.63 -13.96
CA ARG A 98 12.75 -8.18 -13.08
C ARG A 98 13.09 -6.89 -12.36
N ASN A 99 14.31 -6.76 -11.89
CA ASN A 99 14.87 -5.57 -11.23
C ASN A 99 16.38 -5.55 -11.39
N PHE A 100 17.00 -4.39 -11.20
CA PHE A 100 18.45 -4.22 -11.20
C PHE A 100 18.90 -3.12 -10.24
N VAL A 101 20.12 -3.24 -9.73
CA VAL A 101 20.75 -2.27 -8.83
C VAL A 101 22.19 -2.08 -9.21
N PHE A 102 22.67 -0.83 -9.35
CA PHE A 102 24.08 -0.51 -9.56
C PHE A 102 24.87 -0.63 -8.26
N SER A 103 26.14 -1.03 -8.37
CA SER A 103 27.11 -0.90 -7.27
C SER A 103 27.33 0.56 -6.90
N GLU A 104 27.96 0.82 -5.75
CA GLU A 104 28.22 2.18 -5.26
C GLU A 104 29.01 3.02 -6.25
N ASP A 105 30.01 2.41 -6.87
CA ASP A 105 30.89 3.02 -7.89
C ASP A 105 30.32 2.96 -9.32
N ASN A 106 29.10 2.42 -9.51
CA ASN A 106 28.48 2.17 -10.82
C ASN A 106 29.30 1.25 -11.78
N SER A 107 30.26 0.47 -11.29
CA SER A 107 31.07 -0.44 -12.13
C SER A 107 30.37 -1.77 -12.41
N LYS A 108 29.42 -2.14 -11.58
CA LYS A 108 28.69 -3.43 -11.65
C LYS A 108 27.19 -3.22 -11.51
N VAL A 109 26.43 -4.18 -12.02
CA VAL A 109 24.96 -4.23 -11.89
C VAL A 109 24.55 -5.58 -11.34
N LEU A 110 23.76 -5.58 -10.30
CA LEU A 110 23.08 -6.73 -9.75
C LEU A 110 21.72 -6.87 -10.43
N ILE A 111 21.47 -7.98 -11.10
CA ILE A 111 20.28 -8.27 -11.89
C ILE A 111 19.46 -9.34 -11.18
N TYR A 112 18.18 -9.07 -10.94
CA TYR A 112 17.21 -9.98 -10.34
C TYR A 112 16.29 -10.56 -11.40
N THR A 113 16.15 -11.89 -11.42
CA THR A 113 15.43 -12.64 -12.44
C THR A 113 14.82 -13.93 -11.88
N ASN A 114 14.09 -14.70 -12.72
CA ASN A 114 13.50 -16.00 -12.37
C ASN A 114 12.78 -16.00 -11.03
N THR A 115 11.92 -15.01 -10.85
CA THR A 115 11.32 -14.70 -9.55
C THR A 115 10.25 -15.70 -9.18
N ARG A 116 10.12 -15.97 -7.86
CA ARG A 116 9.03 -16.74 -7.24
C ARG A 116 8.35 -15.93 -6.18
N ARG A 117 7.03 -16.01 -6.21
CA ARG A 117 6.19 -15.34 -5.22
C ARG A 117 6.29 -16.04 -3.86
N VAL A 118 6.44 -15.21 -2.80
CA VAL A 118 6.31 -15.61 -1.40
C VAL A 118 5.27 -14.67 -0.81
N TRP A 119 4.17 -15.17 -0.26
CA TRP A 119 3.04 -14.36 0.18
C TRP A 119 2.57 -13.36 -0.90
N ARG A 120 2.70 -12.06 -0.64
CA ARG A 120 2.29 -11.00 -1.57
C ARG A 120 3.33 -10.62 -2.61
N TYR A 121 4.62 -10.94 -2.39
CA TYR A 121 5.73 -10.39 -3.17
C TYR A 121 6.61 -11.47 -3.81
N ASP A 122 7.23 -11.11 -4.93
CA ASP A 122 8.26 -11.92 -5.59
C ASP A 122 9.60 -11.70 -4.89
N THR A 123 9.83 -12.37 -3.76
CA THR A 123 11.03 -12.16 -2.93
C THR A 123 12.11 -13.22 -3.14
N ARG A 124 11.81 -14.34 -3.79
CA ARG A 124 12.78 -15.38 -4.17
C ARG A 124 13.06 -15.32 -5.66
N GLY A 125 14.29 -15.61 -6.06
CA GLY A 125 14.67 -15.67 -7.46
C GLY A 125 16.15 -16.01 -7.65
N ASP A 126 16.64 -15.74 -8.84
CA ASP A 126 18.06 -15.85 -9.19
C ASP A 126 18.66 -14.46 -9.35
N TYR A 127 19.95 -14.35 -9.08
CA TYR A 127 20.69 -13.11 -9.22
C TYR A 127 21.95 -13.31 -10.09
N TRP A 128 22.23 -12.28 -10.88
CA TRP A 128 23.41 -12.18 -11.70
C TRP A 128 24.13 -10.87 -11.44
N VAL A 129 25.46 -10.89 -11.53
CA VAL A 129 26.28 -9.66 -11.50
C VAL A 129 26.85 -9.44 -12.88
N LEU A 130 26.57 -8.29 -13.47
CA LEU A 130 27.16 -7.81 -14.71
C LEU A 130 28.27 -6.81 -14.38
N ASN A 131 29.48 -7.08 -14.80
CA ASN A 131 30.58 -6.12 -14.78
C ASN A 131 30.51 -5.25 -16.05
N LEU A 132 30.30 -3.96 -15.90
CA LEU A 132 30.11 -3.02 -17.02
C LEU A 132 31.40 -2.73 -17.80
N LYS A 133 32.58 -2.99 -17.21
CA LYS A 133 33.86 -2.72 -17.86
C LYS A 133 34.20 -3.75 -18.93
N ASP A 134 33.97 -5.03 -18.66
CA ASP A 134 34.33 -6.13 -19.52
C ASP A 134 33.12 -6.93 -20.04
N GLY A 135 31.91 -6.58 -19.67
CA GLY A 135 30.66 -7.25 -20.06
C GLY A 135 30.46 -8.63 -19.43
N LYS A 136 31.33 -9.04 -18.50
CA LYS A 136 31.25 -10.38 -17.87
C LYS A 136 30.01 -10.48 -16.99
N LEU A 137 29.20 -11.50 -17.25
CA LEU A 137 27.98 -11.81 -16.49
C LEU A 137 28.22 -13.06 -15.65
N GLN A 138 28.07 -12.93 -14.32
CA GLN A 138 28.28 -13.99 -13.34
C GLN A 138 26.98 -14.29 -12.58
N GLN A 139 26.55 -15.55 -12.56
CA GLN A 139 25.44 -16.02 -11.74
C GLN A 139 25.91 -16.17 -10.29
N LEU A 140 25.12 -15.68 -9.35
CA LEU A 140 25.33 -15.87 -7.91
C LEU A 140 24.71 -17.18 -7.43
N GLY A 141 25.25 -17.73 -6.34
CA GLY A 141 24.69 -18.89 -5.65
C GLY A 141 24.64 -20.16 -6.50
N LYS A 142 25.60 -20.41 -7.41
CA LYS A 142 25.59 -21.57 -8.33
C LYS A 142 25.46 -22.93 -7.65
N SER A 143 25.89 -23.04 -6.39
CA SER A 143 25.78 -24.29 -5.61
C SER A 143 24.45 -24.39 -4.85
N LEU A 144 23.63 -23.35 -4.89
CA LEU A 144 22.32 -23.29 -4.21
C LEU A 144 21.20 -23.63 -5.20
N PRO A 145 20.03 -24.07 -4.72
CA PRO A 145 18.91 -24.36 -5.61
C PRO A 145 18.42 -23.13 -6.37
N GLU A 146 17.94 -23.36 -7.58
CA GLU A 146 17.36 -22.35 -8.46
C GLU A 146 16.20 -21.59 -7.78
N ALA A 147 16.13 -20.29 -8.02
CA ALA A 147 15.11 -19.38 -7.53
C ALA A 147 14.92 -19.41 -6.00
N THR A 148 16.02 -19.51 -5.24
CA THR A 148 15.99 -19.50 -3.76
C THR A 148 16.69 -18.30 -3.13
N LEU A 149 17.41 -17.49 -3.91
CA LEU A 149 18.10 -16.32 -3.38
C LEU A 149 17.13 -15.17 -3.10
N MET A 150 17.41 -14.45 -2.02
CA MET A 150 16.59 -13.30 -1.59
C MET A 150 17.51 -12.13 -1.24
N PHE A 151 17.06 -10.91 -1.60
CA PHE A 151 17.62 -9.63 -1.14
C PHE A 151 19.11 -9.42 -1.37
N ALA A 152 19.65 -9.94 -2.48
CA ALA A 152 21.08 -9.82 -2.78
C ALA A 152 21.51 -8.33 -2.81
N LYS A 153 22.66 -8.02 -2.18
CA LYS A 153 23.24 -6.68 -2.08
C LYS A 153 24.75 -6.70 -2.19
N PHE A 154 25.30 -5.76 -2.96
CA PHE A 154 26.74 -5.52 -2.99
C PHE A 154 27.26 -5.07 -1.60
N SER A 155 28.49 -5.49 -1.29
CA SER A 155 29.30 -4.79 -0.29
C SER A 155 29.59 -3.35 -0.75
N PRO A 156 29.90 -2.41 0.16
CA PRO A 156 30.18 -1.00 -0.21
C PRO A 156 31.28 -0.85 -1.28
N ASP A 157 32.29 -1.72 -1.25
CA ASP A 157 33.39 -1.75 -2.24
C ASP A 157 33.09 -2.54 -3.52
N ALA A 158 31.86 -3.09 -3.62
CA ALA A 158 31.44 -3.94 -4.74
C ALA A 158 32.32 -5.17 -5.03
N SER A 159 33.11 -5.63 -4.05
CA SER A 159 33.95 -6.85 -4.19
C SER A 159 33.19 -8.13 -3.84
N ARG A 160 32.11 -8.02 -3.06
CA ARG A 160 31.30 -9.13 -2.56
C ARG A 160 29.79 -8.84 -2.74
N VAL A 161 28.98 -9.91 -2.68
CA VAL A 161 27.52 -9.82 -2.59
C VAL A 161 27.04 -10.68 -1.45
N ALA A 162 26.18 -10.14 -0.58
CA ALA A 162 25.47 -10.91 0.43
C ALA A 162 24.02 -11.17 -0.02
N TYR A 163 23.48 -12.33 0.34
CA TYR A 163 22.10 -12.73 0.05
C TYR A 163 21.60 -13.75 1.08
N VAL A 164 20.30 -13.94 1.13
CA VAL A 164 19.65 -14.99 1.92
C VAL A 164 19.25 -16.15 1.00
N SER A 165 19.45 -17.36 1.47
CA SER A 165 18.87 -18.57 0.88
C SER A 165 18.53 -19.57 1.97
N ARG A 166 17.34 -20.19 1.91
CA ARG A 166 16.88 -21.18 2.90
C ARG A 166 17.05 -20.71 4.34
N ASN A 167 16.65 -19.48 4.61
CA ASN A 167 16.71 -18.84 5.93
C ASN A 167 18.10 -18.71 6.53
N ASN A 168 19.14 -18.73 5.69
CA ASN A 168 20.53 -18.48 6.08
C ASN A 168 21.17 -17.40 5.22
N ILE A 169 22.12 -16.67 5.79
CA ILE A 169 22.85 -15.58 5.15
C ILE A 169 24.14 -16.10 4.55
N TYR A 170 24.45 -15.69 3.33
CA TYR A 170 25.63 -16.01 2.57
C TYR A 170 26.33 -14.75 2.08
N VAL A 171 27.65 -14.80 1.98
CA VAL A 171 28.49 -13.80 1.30
C VAL A 171 29.29 -14.48 0.23
N GLU A 172 29.21 -13.97 -1.01
CA GLU A 172 29.93 -14.47 -2.17
C GLU A 172 30.93 -13.43 -2.68
N SER A 173 32.16 -13.85 -2.84
CA SER A 173 33.24 -13.05 -3.44
C SER A 173 33.08 -12.99 -4.95
N LEU A 174 33.12 -11.81 -5.53
CA LEU A 174 33.05 -11.61 -6.98
C LEU A 174 34.41 -11.77 -7.68
N VAL A 175 35.49 -11.95 -6.90
CA VAL A 175 36.87 -12.14 -7.43
C VAL A 175 37.13 -13.62 -7.75
N ASP A 176 36.87 -14.48 -6.78
CA ASP A 176 37.18 -15.92 -6.87
C ASP A 176 35.92 -16.81 -6.80
N GLY A 177 34.73 -16.25 -6.59
CA GLY A 177 33.48 -16.98 -6.51
C GLY A 177 33.31 -17.81 -5.23
N LYS A 178 34.15 -17.58 -4.21
CA LYS A 178 34.03 -18.25 -2.91
C LYS A 178 32.77 -17.83 -2.19
N ILE A 179 31.97 -18.79 -1.71
CA ILE A 179 30.74 -18.59 -0.95
C ILE A 179 31.03 -18.94 0.52
N ASN A 180 30.79 -17.97 1.41
CA ASN A 180 30.83 -18.17 2.86
C ASN A 180 29.39 -18.16 3.40
N GLN A 181 28.97 -19.24 4.05
CA GLN A 181 27.72 -19.29 4.79
C GLN A 181 27.94 -18.70 6.17
N LEU A 182 27.26 -17.58 6.50
CA LEU A 182 27.46 -16.85 7.77
C LEU A 182 26.60 -17.39 8.90
N THR A 183 25.40 -17.91 8.59
CA THR A 183 24.50 -18.54 9.57
C THR A 183 24.19 -19.96 9.14
N GLN A 184 24.03 -20.90 10.11
CA GLN A 184 23.86 -22.33 9.81
C GLN A 184 22.62 -22.94 10.49
N ASP A 185 21.93 -22.19 11.34
CA ASP A 185 20.79 -22.63 12.13
C ASP A 185 19.44 -22.37 11.44
N GLY A 186 19.44 -21.71 10.26
CA GLY A 186 18.23 -21.43 9.49
C GLY A 186 17.48 -22.68 9.08
N ASN A 187 16.20 -22.72 9.39
CA ASN A 187 15.27 -23.82 9.09
C ASN A 187 13.83 -23.26 8.97
N ASN A 188 12.79 -24.11 9.10
CA ASN A 188 11.39 -23.65 9.02
C ASN A 188 10.94 -22.85 10.25
N GLU A 189 11.67 -22.87 11.34
CA GLU A 189 11.35 -22.18 12.59
C GLU A 189 12.33 -21.04 12.91
N ILE A 190 13.61 -21.20 12.53
CA ILE A 190 14.65 -20.18 12.70
C ILE A 190 14.90 -19.50 11.36
N VAL A 191 14.69 -18.19 11.31
CA VAL A 191 14.77 -17.38 10.09
C VAL A 191 15.83 -16.31 10.27
N ASN A 192 16.91 -16.35 9.47
CA ASN A 192 18.01 -15.38 9.49
C ASN A 192 17.97 -14.51 8.25
N GLY A 193 18.10 -13.18 8.40
CA GLY A 193 18.25 -12.21 7.32
C GLY A 193 17.01 -11.99 6.46
N THR A 194 15.88 -12.54 6.85
CA THR A 194 14.54 -12.30 6.34
C THR A 194 13.55 -12.38 7.49
N PHE A 195 12.25 -12.42 7.23
CA PHE A 195 11.24 -12.32 8.27
C PHE A 195 10.17 -13.40 8.13
N ASP A 196 9.39 -13.60 9.21
CA ASP A 196 8.16 -14.37 9.21
C ASP A 196 7.00 -13.59 8.56
N TRP A 197 5.85 -14.25 8.43
CA TRP A 197 4.68 -13.68 7.77
C TRP A 197 4.23 -12.35 8.40
N VAL A 198 4.16 -12.27 9.73
CA VAL A 198 3.59 -11.10 10.42
C VAL A 198 4.48 -9.86 10.33
N TYR A 199 5.80 -10.02 10.34
CA TYR A 199 6.71 -8.89 10.11
C TYR A 199 6.68 -8.42 8.64
N GLU A 200 6.56 -9.35 7.69
CA GLU A 200 6.44 -8.99 6.28
C GLU A 200 5.15 -8.21 6.03
N GLU A 201 4.02 -8.68 6.55
CA GLU A 201 2.71 -8.07 6.32
C GLU A 201 2.54 -6.75 7.06
N GLU A 202 2.83 -6.69 8.36
CA GLU A 202 2.42 -5.60 9.22
C GLU A 202 3.49 -4.52 9.46
N PHE A 203 4.77 -4.86 9.34
CA PHE A 203 5.87 -3.90 9.41
C PHE A 203 6.53 -3.64 8.05
N ASN A 204 6.05 -4.26 6.96
CA ASN A 204 6.67 -4.18 5.64
C ASN A 204 8.16 -4.62 5.65
N CYS A 205 8.51 -5.54 6.54
CA CYS A 205 9.86 -6.08 6.73
C CYS A 205 10.04 -7.33 5.89
N ARG A 206 10.91 -7.29 4.87
CA ARG A 206 11.25 -8.45 4.03
C ARG A 206 12.75 -8.72 4.02
N ASP A 207 13.51 -7.66 3.86
CA ASP A 207 14.95 -7.63 3.75
C ASP A 207 15.58 -7.45 5.14
N GLY A 208 16.07 -8.56 5.72
CA GLY A 208 16.45 -8.68 7.13
C GLY A 208 17.94 -8.63 7.39
N PHE A 209 18.78 -8.01 6.53
CA PHE A 209 20.20 -7.80 6.82
C PHE A 209 20.75 -6.51 6.21
N ARG A 210 21.86 -6.02 6.78
CA ARG A 210 22.54 -4.79 6.37
C ARG A 210 24.05 -4.97 6.35
N TRP A 211 24.70 -4.48 5.30
CA TRP A 211 26.16 -4.32 5.27
C TRP A 211 26.58 -3.17 6.15
N SER A 212 27.67 -3.34 6.91
CA SER A 212 28.34 -2.22 7.56
C SER A 212 28.96 -1.27 6.51
N PRO A 213 29.10 0.03 6.80
CA PRO A 213 29.67 0.99 5.86
C PRO A 213 31.12 0.67 5.42
N ASP A 214 31.88 -0.03 6.25
CA ASP A 214 33.24 -0.52 5.91
C ASP A 214 33.25 -1.87 5.19
N GLY A 215 32.07 -2.50 5.04
CA GLY A 215 31.93 -3.81 4.39
C GLY A 215 32.49 -4.99 5.18
N GLN A 216 32.83 -4.82 6.46
CA GLN A 216 33.45 -5.88 7.28
C GLN A 216 32.42 -6.76 8.00
N TYR A 217 31.20 -6.24 8.20
CA TYR A 217 30.15 -6.92 9.00
C TYR A 217 28.82 -6.95 8.26
N ILE A 218 28.03 -7.94 8.61
CA ILE A 218 26.60 -8.06 8.30
C ILE A 218 25.82 -7.96 9.62
N ALA A 219 25.00 -6.92 9.78
CA ALA A 219 23.98 -6.86 10.82
C ALA A 219 22.69 -7.48 10.32
N TYR A 220 21.99 -8.26 11.16
CA TYR A 220 20.80 -8.98 10.72
C TYR A 220 19.80 -9.27 11.84
N TRP A 221 18.55 -9.52 11.43
CA TRP A 221 17.51 -10.05 12.29
C TRP A 221 17.50 -11.57 12.27
N GLN A 222 17.24 -12.15 13.41
CA GLN A 222 16.83 -13.54 13.54
C GLN A 222 15.46 -13.60 14.20
N SER A 223 14.52 -14.31 13.55
CA SER A 223 13.21 -14.65 14.09
C SER A 223 13.17 -16.12 14.46
N ASP A 224 12.82 -16.43 15.73
CA ASP A 224 12.55 -17.78 16.22
C ASP A 224 11.05 -17.96 16.39
N THR A 225 10.44 -18.73 15.51
CA THR A 225 8.99 -18.97 15.47
C THR A 225 8.57 -20.16 16.34
N GLN A 226 9.48 -20.82 17.06
CA GLN A 226 9.13 -21.90 18.00
C GLN A 226 8.13 -21.39 19.03
N GLY A 227 7.04 -22.12 19.24
CA GLY A 227 5.97 -21.73 20.15
C GLY A 227 4.94 -20.72 19.56
N THR A 228 5.16 -20.17 18.37
CA THR A 228 4.13 -19.46 17.62
C THR A 228 3.12 -20.46 17.07
N GLY A 229 1.82 -20.09 17.08
CA GLY A 229 0.77 -20.92 16.49
C GLY A 229 0.98 -21.13 14.99
N TRP A 230 0.73 -22.35 14.52
CA TRP A 230 0.79 -22.70 13.11
C TRP A 230 -0.60 -22.62 12.48
N PHE A 231 -0.67 -22.13 11.25
CA PHE A 231 -1.90 -22.16 10.45
C PHE A 231 -1.72 -23.05 9.22
N ASP A 232 -2.77 -23.81 8.90
CA ASP A 232 -2.81 -24.75 7.77
C ASP A 232 -3.81 -24.28 6.72
N ILE A 233 -3.29 -23.94 5.52
CA ILE A 233 -4.13 -23.76 4.33
C ILE A 233 -4.21 -25.11 3.61
N ILE A 234 -5.43 -25.59 3.41
CA ILE A 234 -5.71 -26.89 2.79
C ILE A 234 -6.02 -26.68 1.30
N ASN A 235 -5.11 -27.14 0.44
CA ASN A 235 -5.32 -27.14 -1.01
C ASN A 235 -6.01 -28.42 -1.45
N ASN A 236 -7.30 -28.34 -1.77
CA ASN A 236 -8.16 -29.43 -2.19
C ASN A 236 -8.30 -29.57 -3.73
N VAL A 237 -7.60 -28.72 -4.55
CA VAL A 237 -7.89 -28.62 -5.99
C VAL A 237 -6.78 -29.10 -6.91
N ASP A 238 -5.54 -29.17 -6.44
CA ASP A 238 -4.39 -29.45 -7.31
C ASP A 238 -3.97 -30.92 -7.33
N SER A 239 -4.58 -31.77 -6.51
CA SER A 239 -4.27 -33.20 -6.42
C SER A 239 -5.42 -33.99 -5.79
N ILE A 240 -5.41 -35.33 -5.99
CA ILE A 240 -6.44 -36.24 -5.45
C ILE A 240 -6.49 -36.19 -3.91
N TYR A 241 -5.33 -36.19 -3.26
CA TYR A 241 -5.25 -35.97 -1.81
C TYR A 241 -4.90 -34.49 -1.54
N PRO A 242 -5.50 -33.87 -0.51
CA PRO A 242 -5.19 -32.49 -0.14
C PRO A 242 -3.70 -32.26 0.12
N LYS A 243 -3.20 -31.10 -0.27
CA LYS A 243 -1.88 -30.60 0.13
C LYS A 243 -2.04 -29.55 1.21
N ILE A 244 -1.17 -29.57 2.22
CA ILE A 244 -1.17 -28.61 3.31
C ILE A 244 -0.03 -27.64 3.09
N GLN A 245 -0.36 -26.35 3.10
CA GLN A 245 0.61 -25.27 3.23
C GLN A 245 0.55 -24.77 4.67
N ARG A 246 1.63 -25.01 5.43
CA ARG A 246 1.72 -24.67 6.86
C ARG A 246 2.73 -23.56 7.09
N PHE A 247 2.38 -22.59 7.92
CA PHE A 247 3.25 -21.50 8.30
C PHE A 247 2.91 -20.95 9.71
N PRO A 248 3.90 -20.33 10.41
CA PRO A 248 3.65 -19.65 11.68
C PRO A 248 2.78 -18.42 11.47
N TYR A 249 1.70 -18.31 12.23
CA TYR A 249 0.81 -17.15 12.22
C TYR A 249 0.35 -16.85 13.65
N PRO A 250 0.88 -15.81 14.30
CA PRO A 250 0.50 -15.46 15.66
C PRO A 250 -0.85 -14.74 15.65
N LYS A 251 -1.90 -15.38 16.18
CA LYS A 251 -3.21 -14.76 16.36
C LYS A 251 -3.22 -13.88 17.61
N ALA A 252 -4.05 -12.83 17.59
CA ALA A 252 -4.15 -11.88 18.69
C ALA A 252 -4.26 -12.59 20.05
N GLY A 253 -3.41 -12.18 20.99
CA GLY A 253 -3.31 -12.77 22.32
C GLY A 253 -2.44 -14.01 22.45
N THR A 254 -1.90 -14.56 21.34
CA THR A 254 -1.03 -15.73 21.35
C THR A 254 0.46 -15.34 21.33
N ALA A 255 1.37 -16.32 21.35
CA ALA A 255 2.81 -16.09 21.35
C ALA A 255 3.30 -15.60 20.00
N ASN A 256 4.09 -14.53 19.99
CA ASN A 256 4.85 -14.06 18.83
C ASN A 256 6.13 -14.87 18.62
N SER A 257 6.75 -14.69 17.45
CA SER A 257 8.15 -15.08 17.23
C SER A 257 9.07 -14.30 18.17
N ALA A 258 10.10 -14.96 18.69
CA ALA A 258 11.16 -14.25 19.41
C ALA A 258 12.10 -13.60 18.40
N VAL A 259 12.19 -12.27 18.41
CA VAL A 259 13.02 -11.52 17.46
C VAL A 259 14.19 -10.85 18.16
N LYS A 260 15.39 -11.07 17.62
CA LYS A 260 16.62 -10.44 18.07
C LYS A 260 17.45 -9.96 16.89
N VAL A 261 18.40 -9.07 17.17
CA VAL A 261 19.33 -8.53 16.19
C VAL A 261 20.76 -8.71 16.66
N GLY A 262 21.65 -8.91 15.70
CA GLY A 262 23.07 -9.06 15.95
C GLY A 262 23.89 -8.76 14.71
N TYR A 263 25.20 -8.94 14.81
CA TYR A 263 26.11 -8.78 13.68
C TYR A 263 27.17 -9.89 13.67
N VAL A 264 27.63 -10.21 12.49
CA VAL A 264 28.66 -11.22 12.23
C VAL A 264 29.68 -10.66 11.23
N SER A 265 30.95 -11.09 11.33
CA SER A 265 31.96 -10.74 10.31
C SER A 265 31.51 -11.27 8.93
N ALA A 266 31.71 -10.49 7.90
CA ALA A 266 31.45 -10.91 6.52
C ALA A 266 32.35 -12.07 6.05
N ASP A 267 33.42 -12.36 6.77
CA ASP A 267 34.34 -13.48 6.56
C ASP A 267 33.93 -14.74 7.35
N GLY A 268 32.87 -14.65 8.16
CA GLY A 268 32.35 -15.73 9.00
C GLY A 268 32.76 -15.57 10.47
N GLY A 269 32.40 -16.57 11.29
CA GLY A 269 32.61 -16.57 12.72
C GLY A 269 31.30 -16.54 13.53
N ASN A 270 31.40 -16.25 14.83
CA ASN A 270 30.24 -16.23 15.70
C ASN A 270 29.49 -14.90 15.59
N THR A 271 28.17 -14.94 15.65
CA THR A 271 27.33 -13.75 15.76
C THR A 271 27.43 -13.13 17.15
N THR A 272 27.68 -11.83 17.21
CA THR A 272 27.51 -11.04 18.42
C THR A 272 26.06 -10.55 18.50
N TRP A 273 25.29 -11.08 19.42
CA TRP A 273 23.91 -10.68 19.67
C TRP A 273 23.85 -9.44 20.55
N LEU A 274 23.01 -8.47 20.15
CA LEU A 274 22.81 -7.24 20.89
C LEU A 274 21.88 -7.48 22.09
N ALA A 275 22.28 -7.04 23.28
CA ALA A 275 21.54 -7.18 24.53
C ALA A 275 20.44 -6.12 24.66
N LEU A 276 19.44 -6.14 23.75
CA LEU A 276 18.25 -5.33 23.89
C LEU A 276 17.41 -5.83 25.07
N PRO A 277 16.92 -4.93 25.94
CA PRO A 277 16.19 -5.34 27.13
C PRO A 277 14.77 -5.80 26.80
N GLY A 278 14.22 -6.67 27.63
CA GLY A 278 12.85 -7.19 27.54
C GLY A 278 12.79 -8.62 27.01
N ASP A 279 11.57 -9.14 26.94
CA ASP A 279 11.28 -10.46 26.38
C ASP A 279 11.19 -10.35 24.86
N ALA A 280 11.99 -11.16 24.15
CA ALA A 280 12.07 -11.18 22.70
C ALA A 280 10.75 -11.53 21.99
N ARG A 281 9.78 -12.15 22.69
CA ARG A 281 8.44 -12.44 22.17
C ARG A 281 7.42 -11.33 22.47
N ASN A 282 7.77 -10.39 23.34
CA ASN A 282 6.89 -9.29 23.76
C ASN A 282 7.43 -7.91 23.35
N HIS A 283 8.32 -7.88 22.35
CA HIS A 283 8.72 -6.67 21.66
C HIS A 283 8.77 -6.90 20.13
N TYR A 284 8.83 -5.80 19.41
CA TYR A 284 9.09 -5.80 17.96
C TYR A 284 10.34 -4.96 17.67
N ILE A 285 11.12 -5.39 16.68
CA ILE A 285 12.27 -4.63 16.16
C ILE A 285 11.99 -4.33 14.68
N PRO A 286 11.13 -3.34 14.38
CA PRO A 286 10.69 -3.09 13.01
C PRO A 286 11.77 -2.47 12.12
N ARG A 287 12.76 -1.78 12.71
CA ARG A 287 13.81 -1.10 11.92
C ARG A 287 15.18 -1.22 12.59
N MET A 288 16.20 -1.45 11.76
CA MET A 288 17.61 -1.40 12.09
C MET A 288 18.40 -0.96 10.86
N GLU A 289 19.17 0.11 10.97
CA GLU A 289 19.99 0.63 9.88
C GLU A 289 21.35 1.09 10.42
N PHE A 290 22.40 0.99 9.59
CA PHE A 290 23.65 1.64 9.94
C PHE A 290 23.53 3.16 9.84
N ILE A 291 24.11 3.86 10.82
CA ILE A 291 24.25 5.31 10.76
C ILE A 291 25.22 5.65 9.62
N PRO A 292 24.89 6.57 8.71
CA PRO A 292 25.72 6.86 7.54
C PRO A 292 27.19 7.13 7.90
N GLY A 293 28.11 6.37 7.28
CA GLY A 293 29.56 6.51 7.47
C GLY A 293 30.07 6.08 8.84
N CYS A 294 29.27 5.40 9.66
CA CYS A 294 29.65 4.91 11.00
C CYS A 294 29.33 3.43 11.14
N ASN A 295 30.21 2.66 11.83
CA ASN A 295 29.92 1.28 12.22
C ASN A 295 29.07 1.25 13.51
N GLU A 296 27.93 1.95 13.47
CA GLU A 296 26.95 2.03 14.54
C GLU A 296 25.56 1.76 13.99
N LEU A 297 24.77 0.96 14.68
CA LEU A 297 23.42 0.61 14.33
C LEU A 297 22.43 1.52 15.04
N PHE A 298 21.48 2.06 14.31
CA PHE A 298 20.28 2.73 14.82
C PHE A 298 19.12 1.74 14.79
N ILE A 299 18.52 1.45 15.95
CA ILE A 299 17.53 0.38 16.10
C ILE A 299 16.27 0.94 16.76
N GLN A 300 15.11 0.64 16.17
CA GLN A 300 13.81 0.89 16.77
C GLN A 300 13.29 -0.39 17.42
N GLN A 301 12.94 -0.31 18.72
CA GLN A 301 12.33 -1.38 19.49
C GLN A 301 10.99 -0.92 20.05
N MET A 302 9.92 -1.52 19.60
CA MET A 302 8.57 -1.28 20.11
C MET A 302 8.18 -2.34 21.13
N ASN A 303 7.42 -1.94 22.15
CA ASN A 303 6.77 -2.92 23.03
C ASN A 303 5.61 -3.62 22.29
N ARG A 304 5.10 -4.72 22.81
CA ARG A 304 4.00 -5.49 22.20
C ARG A 304 2.74 -4.65 22.00
N ALA A 305 2.41 -3.75 22.92
CA ALA A 305 1.29 -2.82 22.76
C ALA A 305 1.52 -1.74 21.69
N GLN A 306 2.71 -1.65 21.12
CA GLN A 306 3.10 -0.70 20.07
C GLN A 306 2.85 0.77 20.43
N ASN A 307 2.82 1.09 21.72
CA ASN A 307 2.61 2.44 22.24
C ASN A 307 3.87 3.08 22.84
N THR A 308 5.00 2.36 22.78
CA THR A 308 6.33 2.83 23.18
C THR A 308 7.33 2.38 22.13
N ASN A 309 8.07 3.31 21.54
CA ASN A 309 9.16 3.04 20.60
C ASN A 309 10.46 3.57 21.19
N LYS A 310 11.38 2.65 21.56
CA LYS A 310 12.72 2.96 22.06
C LYS A 310 13.72 2.94 20.93
N VAL A 311 14.51 4.00 20.85
CA VAL A 311 15.59 4.13 19.87
C VAL A 311 16.92 3.86 20.53
N TRP A 312 17.67 2.93 19.93
CA TRP A 312 18.95 2.46 20.44
C TRP A 312 20.07 2.76 19.46
N ILE A 313 21.27 3.06 19.95
CA ILE A 313 22.51 3.03 19.18
C ILE A 313 23.38 1.88 19.74
N ALA A 314 23.84 1.01 18.83
CA ALA A 314 24.77 -0.08 19.12
C ALA A 314 26.02 0.04 18.26
N LYS A 315 27.21 -0.05 18.86
CA LYS A 315 28.50 -0.03 18.14
C LYS A 315 28.90 -1.44 17.75
N ILE A 316 29.44 -1.60 16.56
CA ILE A 316 30.13 -2.83 16.18
C ILE A 316 31.35 -3.03 17.10
N GLY A 317 31.53 -4.25 17.58
CA GLY A 317 32.52 -4.60 18.59
C GLY A 317 31.97 -4.62 20.03
N GLU A 318 30.77 -4.07 20.25
CA GLU A 318 30.09 -4.07 21.55
C GLU A 318 28.74 -4.83 21.43
N ASN A 319 28.23 -5.36 22.55
CA ASN A 319 26.94 -6.04 22.59
C ASN A 319 25.86 -5.30 23.39
N THR A 320 26.20 -4.17 23.99
CA THR A 320 25.32 -3.40 24.88
C THR A 320 24.85 -2.11 24.17
N PRO A 321 23.62 -2.07 23.62
CA PRO A 321 23.06 -0.87 23.02
C PRO A 321 22.75 0.21 24.05
N VAL A 322 22.85 1.48 23.65
CA VAL A 322 22.50 2.64 24.45
C VAL A 322 21.15 3.19 23.99
N ASN A 323 20.17 3.30 24.90
CA ASN A 323 18.91 4.01 24.58
C ASN A 323 19.16 5.51 24.53
N ILE A 324 18.86 6.12 23.37
CA ILE A 324 19.08 7.55 23.15
C ILE A 324 17.77 8.35 23.14
N PHE A 325 16.65 7.71 22.86
CA PHE A 325 15.37 8.37 22.71
C PHE A 325 14.23 7.39 22.92
N THR A 326 13.10 7.88 23.45
CA THR A 326 11.88 7.09 23.58
C THR A 326 10.68 7.95 23.18
N ASP A 327 9.88 7.45 22.24
CA ASP A 327 8.58 8.04 21.90
C ASP A 327 7.45 7.20 22.48
N GLN A 328 6.37 7.85 22.89
CA GLN A 328 5.23 7.21 23.56
C GLN A 328 3.91 7.85 23.11
N ASP A 329 2.87 7.04 23.07
CA ASP A 329 1.49 7.45 22.86
C ASP A 329 0.57 6.62 23.78
N VAL A 330 -0.54 7.18 24.20
CA VAL A 330 -1.53 6.43 25.02
C VAL A 330 -2.29 5.39 24.22
N ALA A 331 -2.36 5.54 22.88
CA ALA A 331 -2.96 4.58 21.96
C ALA A 331 -1.87 3.73 21.29
N TRP A 332 -1.39 4.12 20.12
CA TRP A 332 -0.31 3.42 19.42
C TRP A 332 0.64 4.37 18.70
N LEU A 333 1.79 3.86 18.30
CA LEU A 333 2.76 4.53 17.45
C LEU A 333 2.90 3.78 16.13
N GLU A 334 3.15 4.53 15.06
CA GLU A 334 3.63 3.97 13.81
C GLU A 334 5.16 3.84 13.82
N THR A 335 5.71 2.98 12.96
CA THR A 335 7.17 2.90 12.76
C THR A 335 7.67 4.14 12.03
N ASN A 336 8.89 4.59 12.36
CA ASN A 336 9.55 5.66 11.60
C ASN A 336 10.41 5.08 10.49
N ASP A 337 9.93 5.15 9.25
CA ASP A 337 10.55 4.53 8.08
C ASP A 337 11.60 5.41 7.40
N ASN A 338 11.45 6.74 7.51
CA ASN A 338 12.25 7.72 6.80
C ASN A 338 13.16 8.53 7.75
N VAL A 339 13.87 7.85 8.64
CA VAL A 339 14.84 8.51 9.53
C VAL A 339 16.03 9.03 8.71
N ARG A 340 16.26 10.33 8.77
CA ARG A 340 17.32 11.01 8.03
C ARG A 340 18.31 11.64 8.99
N TRP A 341 19.60 11.30 8.85
CA TRP A 341 20.68 11.90 9.63
C TRP A 341 21.08 13.25 9.08
N LEU A 342 21.33 14.22 9.97
CA LEU A 342 21.56 15.62 9.66
C LEU A 342 22.87 16.11 10.29
N LYS A 343 23.55 17.08 9.64
CA LYS A 343 24.77 17.77 10.14
C LYS A 343 25.86 16.82 10.65
N GLY A 344 26.29 15.86 9.84
CA GLY A 344 27.31 14.89 10.24
C GLY A 344 26.88 14.03 11.42
N ASN A 345 25.67 13.53 11.35
CA ASN A 345 25.04 12.64 12.33
C ASN A 345 24.84 13.25 13.73
N LYS A 346 24.76 14.59 13.84
CA LYS A 346 24.45 15.26 15.12
C LYS A 346 22.97 15.26 15.45
N TYR A 347 22.10 15.13 14.45
CA TYR A 347 20.66 15.08 14.59
C TYR A 347 20.08 14.03 13.66
N PHE A 348 18.85 13.59 13.95
CA PHE A 348 18.04 12.76 13.06
C PHE A 348 16.62 13.29 12.98
N THR A 349 15.89 12.94 11.90
CA THR A 349 14.47 13.25 11.75
C THR A 349 13.62 12.19 12.42
N TRP A 350 12.46 12.58 12.96
CA TRP A 350 11.52 11.69 13.62
C TRP A 350 10.08 12.15 13.41
N GLU A 351 9.21 11.25 12.95
CA GLU A 351 7.77 11.51 12.86
C GLU A 351 7.10 11.23 14.20
N SER A 352 6.26 12.16 14.68
CA SER A 352 5.55 12.00 15.95
C SER A 352 4.22 12.76 15.95
N GLU A 353 3.24 12.26 16.69
CA GLU A 353 1.92 12.88 16.87
C GLU A 353 1.76 13.56 18.24
N ARG A 354 2.86 13.89 18.89
CA ARG A 354 2.93 14.41 20.28
C ARG A 354 2.18 15.71 20.53
N ASP A 355 1.91 16.50 19.49
CA ASP A 355 1.19 17.77 19.57
C ASP A 355 -0.26 17.69 19.02
N GLY A 356 -0.75 16.46 18.74
CA GLY A 356 -2.11 16.23 18.23
C GLY A 356 -2.20 16.10 16.71
N TRP A 357 -1.11 16.35 15.98
CA TRP A 357 -0.97 16.15 14.55
C TRP A 357 0.29 15.35 14.25
N ARG A 358 0.33 14.64 13.13
CA ARG A 358 1.57 14.01 12.69
C ARG A 358 2.51 15.06 12.13
N HIS A 359 3.65 15.25 12.77
CA HIS A 359 4.68 16.18 12.37
C HIS A 359 6.05 15.56 12.30
N LEU A 360 6.94 16.17 11.48
CA LEU A 360 8.34 15.84 11.43
C LEU A 360 9.11 16.69 12.46
N TYR A 361 9.91 16.02 13.27
CA TYR A 361 10.78 16.62 14.28
C TYR A 361 12.26 16.40 13.95
N ARG A 362 13.10 17.27 14.43
CA ARG A 362 14.53 17.07 14.54
C ARG A 362 14.88 16.70 15.97
N VAL A 363 15.58 15.59 16.14
CA VAL A 363 16.02 15.06 17.43
C VAL A 363 17.54 15.08 17.45
N SER A 364 18.17 15.56 18.54
CA SER A 364 19.63 15.45 18.71
C SER A 364 20.04 13.99 18.87
N ARG A 365 21.28 13.66 18.50
CA ARG A 365 21.79 12.28 18.54
C ARG A 365 21.71 11.66 19.95
N ASP A 366 21.79 12.47 21.00
CA ASP A 366 21.63 12.02 22.40
C ASP A 366 20.16 12.07 22.89
N GLY A 367 19.22 12.39 22.00
CA GLY A 367 17.79 12.44 22.29
C GLY A 367 17.31 13.60 23.16
N LYS A 368 18.20 14.51 23.59
CA LYS A 368 17.85 15.54 24.59
C LYS A 368 17.16 16.77 23.97
N GLU A 369 17.49 17.11 22.74
CA GLU A 369 16.85 18.22 22.02
C GLU A 369 15.85 17.67 20.98
N ILE A 370 14.59 18.09 21.09
CA ILE A 370 13.53 17.75 20.13
C ILE A 370 12.90 19.05 19.66
N LYS A 371 12.96 19.32 18.36
CA LYS A 371 12.36 20.53 17.77
C LYS A 371 11.53 20.21 16.54
N PRO A 372 10.36 20.85 16.34
CA PRO A 372 9.55 20.64 15.16
C PRO A 372 10.26 21.15 13.91
N ILE A 373 10.20 20.38 12.83
CA ILE A 373 10.52 20.78 11.46
C ILE A 373 9.26 21.27 10.76
N THR A 374 8.11 20.64 11.08
CA THR A 374 6.79 21.04 10.61
C THR A 374 5.88 21.28 11.81
N GLN A 375 4.95 22.24 11.73
CA GLN A 375 3.94 22.48 12.75
C GLN A 375 2.70 23.14 12.14
N GLY A 376 1.54 23.00 12.79
CA GLY A 376 0.27 23.55 12.35
C GLY A 376 -0.87 22.54 12.48
N ALA A 377 -2.08 22.94 12.12
CA ALA A 377 -3.25 22.05 12.15
C ALA A 377 -3.34 21.19 10.88
N PHE A 378 -2.37 20.32 10.66
CA PHE A 378 -2.31 19.40 9.53
C PHE A 378 -1.39 18.20 9.81
N ASP A 379 -1.60 17.10 9.09
CA ASP A 379 -0.71 15.95 9.14
C ASP A 379 0.39 16.02 8.08
N TYR A 380 1.63 15.75 8.48
CA TYR A 380 2.73 15.30 7.61
C TYR A 380 2.38 13.88 7.14
N ILE A 381 1.93 13.75 5.88
CA ILE A 381 1.36 12.48 5.41
C ILE A 381 2.46 11.53 4.95
N GLN A 382 3.43 12.06 4.20
CA GLN A 382 4.51 11.26 3.60
C GLN A 382 5.70 12.16 3.26
N GLU A 383 6.93 11.69 3.54
CA GLU A 383 8.13 12.30 3.01
C GLU A 383 8.25 12.02 1.49
N VAL A 384 8.57 13.05 0.73
CA VAL A 384 8.90 12.95 -0.70
C VAL A 384 10.42 12.88 -0.89
N GLY A 385 11.18 13.61 -0.07
CA GLY A 385 12.62 13.65 -0.11
C GLY A 385 13.19 14.91 0.53
N ALA A 386 14.50 15.13 0.40
CA ALA A 386 15.16 16.30 0.96
C ALA A 386 16.25 16.85 0.02
N ASP A 387 16.43 18.17 0.04
CA ASP A 387 17.59 18.86 -0.51
C ASP A 387 18.52 19.22 0.67
N MET A 388 19.51 18.36 0.90
CA MET A 388 20.41 18.51 2.05
C MET A 388 21.32 19.71 1.92
N ASP A 389 21.66 20.12 0.68
CA ASP A 389 22.51 21.28 0.41
C ASP A 389 21.81 22.59 0.77
N LYS A 390 20.51 22.68 0.42
CA LYS A 390 19.68 23.86 0.73
C LYS A 390 18.94 23.77 2.05
N GLY A 391 18.97 22.60 2.70
CA GLY A 391 18.37 22.36 4.00
C GLY A 391 16.84 22.33 3.98
N PHE A 392 16.23 21.73 2.95
CA PHE A 392 14.79 21.54 2.84
C PHE A 392 14.39 20.08 2.89
N VAL A 393 13.26 19.80 3.54
CA VAL A 393 12.49 18.57 3.38
C VAL A 393 11.23 18.87 2.57
N TYR A 394 10.86 17.93 1.69
CA TYR A 394 9.66 17.97 0.85
C TYR A 394 8.73 16.86 1.28
N PHE A 395 7.45 17.18 1.45
CA PHE A 395 6.48 16.24 2.00
C PHE A 395 5.06 16.51 1.48
N ILE A 396 4.21 15.51 1.59
CA ILE A 396 2.79 15.61 1.30
C ILE A 396 2.01 16.01 2.56
N ALA A 397 1.12 16.98 2.41
CA ALA A 397 0.17 17.39 3.43
C ALA A 397 -1.14 17.84 2.78
N SER A 398 -2.19 18.02 3.58
CA SER A 398 -3.53 18.36 3.11
C SER A 398 -4.31 19.20 4.12
N PRO A 399 -3.82 20.38 4.49
CA PRO A 399 -4.43 21.19 5.56
C PRO A 399 -5.84 21.68 5.23
N ASP A 400 -6.14 21.96 3.95
CA ASP A 400 -7.38 22.62 3.53
C ASP A 400 -8.47 21.63 3.05
N ASN A 401 -8.05 20.42 2.60
CA ASN A 401 -8.97 19.42 2.06
C ASN A 401 -8.42 18.00 2.26
N PHE A 402 -8.99 17.26 3.20
CA PHE A 402 -8.52 15.92 3.58
C PHE A 402 -8.66 14.86 2.49
N THR A 403 -9.46 15.11 1.44
CA THR A 403 -9.62 14.19 0.31
C THR A 403 -8.52 14.34 -0.74
N GLN A 404 -7.69 15.38 -0.66
CA GLN A 404 -6.65 15.73 -1.63
C GLN A 404 -5.25 15.64 -1.01
N ARG A 405 -4.19 15.73 -1.83
CA ARG A 405 -2.78 15.60 -1.40
C ARG A 405 -1.92 16.62 -2.14
N TYR A 406 -1.18 17.44 -1.40
CA TYR A 406 -0.39 18.54 -1.93
C TYR A 406 1.05 18.49 -1.43
N LEU A 407 1.98 18.96 -2.27
CA LEU A 407 3.39 19.07 -1.89
C LEU A 407 3.66 20.34 -1.10
N TYR A 408 4.34 20.16 0.01
CA TYR A 408 4.88 21.22 0.86
C TYR A 408 6.39 21.08 1.04
N ARG A 409 7.02 22.13 1.48
CA ARG A 409 8.39 22.10 1.98
C ARG A 409 8.51 22.78 3.33
N ALA A 410 9.50 22.35 4.12
CA ALA A 410 9.93 22.99 5.36
C ALA A 410 11.45 23.08 5.41
N ARG A 411 12.00 23.97 6.24
CA ARG A 411 13.43 24.00 6.52
C ARG A 411 13.78 22.99 7.61
N LEU A 412 14.79 22.14 7.36
CA LEU A 412 15.29 21.16 8.35
C LEU A 412 15.76 21.81 9.65
N PHE A 413 16.27 23.06 9.56
CA PHE A 413 16.69 23.90 10.69
C PHE A 413 15.93 25.24 10.64
N GLY A 414 14.61 25.16 10.70
CA GLY A 414 13.69 26.30 10.66
C GLY A 414 12.89 26.45 11.95
N ASN A 415 11.86 27.26 11.87
CA ASN A 415 10.89 27.57 12.93
C ASN A 415 9.57 26.82 12.79
N GLY A 416 9.50 25.78 11.95
CA GLY A 416 8.27 24.99 11.69
C GLY A 416 7.39 25.55 10.56
N GLU A 417 7.76 26.66 9.93
CA GLU A 417 7.02 27.21 8.80
C GLU A 417 7.04 26.29 7.58
N VAL A 418 5.89 26.10 6.97
CA VAL A 418 5.70 25.25 5.79
C VAL A 418 5.21 26.09 4.60
N LYS A 419 5.60 25.69 3.40
CA LYS A 419 5.18 26.35 2.16
C LYS A 419 4.67 25.34 1.16
N ARG A 420 3.43 25.52 0.65
CA ARG A 420 2.89 24.74 -0.47
C ARG A 420 3.69 25.02 -1.74
N LEU A 421 4.02 23.97 -2.49
CA LEU A 421 4.75 24.01 -3.75
C LEU A 421 3.93 23.54 -4.95
N SER A 422 3.04 22.54 -4.73
CA SER A 422 2.14 22.10 -5.81
C SER A 422 1.26 23.26 -6.30
N PRO A 423 0.95 23.31 -7.62
CA PRO A 423 0.14 24.39 -8.20
C PRO A 423 -1.22 24.53 -7.51
N VAL A 424 -1.66 25.77 -7.33
CA VAL A 424 -2.92 26.07 -6.61
C VAL A 424 -4.16 25.78 -7.47
N ASP A 425 -4.01 25.79 -8.79
CA ASP A 425 -5.04 25.51 -9.80
C ASP A 425 -5.18 24.00 -10.12
N GLN A 426 -4.36 23.14 -9.51
CA GLN A 426 -4.41 21.69 -9.65
C GLN A 426 -4.94 21.06 -8.35
N SER A 427 -6.26 21.00 -8.22
CA SER A 427 -6.91 20.33 -7.08
C SER A 427 -6.98 18.82 -7.31
N GLY A 428 -6.45 18.02 -6.35
CA GLY A 428 -6.41 16.55 -6.46
C GLY A 428 -5.22 15.93 -5.73
N GLN A 429 -4.69 14.87 -6.31
CA GLN A 429 -3.57 14.09 -5.76
C GLN A 429 -2.27 14.44 -6.50
N HIS A 430 -1.25 14.81 -5.74
CA HIS A 430 0.11 15.02 -6.21
C HIS A 430 1.03 13.95 -5.66
N ARG A 431 1.73 13.23 -6.54
CA ARG A 431 2.73 12.21 -6.19
C ARG A 431 4.07 12.56 -6.82
N TYR A 432 5.14 12.22 -6.13
CA TYR A 432 6.48 12.55 -6.58
C TYR A 432 7.43 11.36 -6.39
N ILE A 433 8.32 11.15 -7.37
CA ILE A 433 9.50 10.31 -7.23
C ILE A 433 10.69 11.25 -7.36
N MET A 434 11.22 11.69 -6.21
CA MET A 434 12.28 12.68 -6.12
C MET A 434 13.65 12.06 -6.33
N SER A 435 14.54 12.80 -6.99
CA SER A 435 15.96 12.43 -7.14
C SER A 435 16.70 12.46 -5.78
N PRO A 436 17.76 11.66 -5.60
CA PRO A 436 18.57 11.68 -4.38
C PRO A 436 19.17 13.06 -4.06
N SER A 437 19.39 13.88 -5.08
CA SER A 437 19.89 15.25 -4.92
C SER A 437 18.84 16.26 -4.43
N GLY A 438 17.55 15.88 -4.42
CA GLY A 438 16.44 16.79 -4.11
C GLY A 438 16.21 17.91 -5.14
N LYS A 439 16.87 17.84 -6.31
CA LYS A 439 16.78 18.89 -7.36
C LYS A 439 15.68 18.62 -8.38
N TRP A 440 15.33 17.36 -8.61
CA TRP A 440 14.39 16.89 -9.62
C TRP A 440 13.36 15.94 -9.04
N ALA A 441 12.19 15.88 -9.63
CA ALA A 441 11.26 14.77 -9.40
C ALA A 441 10.40 14.49 -10.64
N VAL A 442 10.02 13.23 -10.81
CA VAL A 442 8.87 12.89 -11.63
C VAL A 442 7.62 13.18 -10.79
N HIS A 443 6.83 14.11 -11.26
CA HIS A 443 5.57 14.51 -10.66
C HIS A 443 4.40 13.86 -11.39
N THR A 444 3.40 13.41 -10.66
CA THR A 444 2.14 12.90 -11.19
C THR A 444 0.99 13.60 -10.51
N PHE A 445 0.19 14.29 -11.29
CA PHE A 445 -1.06 14.90 -10.86
C PHE A 445 -2.25 14.11 -11.40
N SER A 446 -3.28 13.91 -10.58
CA SER A 446 -4.59 13.39 -11.01
C SER A 446 -5.69 13.80 -10.03
N ASN A 447 -6.95 13.73 -10.48
CA ASN A 447 -8.13 13.75 -9.62
C ASN A 447 -9.15 12.74 -10.14
N SER A 448 -10.35 12.69 -9.56
CA SER A 448 -11.39 11.71 -9.91
C SER A 448 -11.80 11.74 -11.39
N GLU A 449 -11.63 12.88 -12.08
CA GLU A 449 -12.03 13.10 -13.47
C GLU A 449 -10.85 13.32 -14.43
N THR A 450 -9.65 13.52 -13.88
CA THR A 450 -8.44 13.79 -14.66
C THR A 450 -7.49 12.62 -14.59
N PRO A 451 -7.25 11.91 -15.72
CA PRO A 451 -6.20 10.91 -15.82
C PRO A 451 -4.83 11.47 -15.43
N PRO A 452 -3.85 10.62 -15.02
CA PRO A 452 -2.55 11.08 -14.57
C PRO A 452 -1.85 11.99 -15.60
N VAL A 453 -1.53 13.21 -15.21
CA VAL A 453 -0.61 14.12 -15.92
C VAL A 453 0.76 13.95 -15.29
N ILE A 454 1.76 13.61 -16.08
CA ILE A 454 3.11 13.29 -15.60
C ILE A 454 4.11 14.24 -16.22
N ASP A 455 4.90 14.91 -15.38
CA ASP A 455 5.96 15.82 -15.81
C ASP A 455 7.23 15.69 -14.96
N MET A 456 8.34 16.17 -15.50
CA MET A 456 9.59 16.37 -14.79
C MET A 456 9.60 17.76 -14.18
N VAL A 457 9.74 17.86 -12.88
CA VAL A 457 9.78 19.12 -12.15
C VAL A 457 11.13 19.37 -11.49
N SER A 458 11.53 20.65 -11.38
CA SER A 458 12.73 21.07 -10.68
C SER A 458 12.41 21.80 -9.38
N PHE A 459 13.31 21.65 -8.39
CA PHE A 459 13.21 22.22 -7.06
C PHE A 459 14.28 23.30 -6.81
N PRO A 460 14.05 24.25 -5.87
CA PRO A 460 12.97 24.27 -4.88
C PRO A 460 11.69 24.99 -5.34
N ALA A 461 11.57 25.39 -6.61
CA ALA A 461 10.47 26.22 -7.09
C ALA A 461 9.26 25.43 -7.64
N HIS A 462 9.38 24.10 -7.78
CA HIS A 462 8.38 23.26 -8.43
C HIS A 462 8.09 23.72 -9.88
N LYS A 463 9.14 23.93 -10.67
CA LYS A 463 8.98 24.34 -12.06
C LYS A 463 8.88 23.12 -12.95
N SER A 464 7.80 22.98 -13.72
CA SER A 464 7.70 21.98 -14.77
C SER A 464 8.74 22.26 -15.84
N ILE A 465 9.60 21.29 -16.11
CA ILE A 465 10.69 21.37 -17.09
C ILE A 465 10.28 20.70 -18.39
N ARG A 466 9.54 19.61 -18.28
CA ARG A 466 9.14 18.80 -19.42
C ARG A 466 7.92 17.94 -19.07
N LEU A 467 6.92 18.03 -19.93
CA LEU A 467 5.78 17.11 -19.93
C LEU A 467 6.27 15.72 -20.39
N ILE A 468 5.94 14.68 -19.61
CA ILE A 468 6.16 13.28 -19.96
C ILE A 468 4.94 12.73 -20.69
N THR A 469 3.75 12.90 -20.11
CA THR A 469 2.46 12.64 -20.75
C THR A 469 1.35 13.44 -20.07
N ASP A 470 0.42 13.96 -20.84
CA ASP A 470 -0.83 14.56 -20.35
C ASP A 470 -2.01 13.58 -20.38
N ASN A 471 -1.78 12.37 -20.90
CA ASN A 471 -2.80 11.36 -21.10
C ASN A 471 -4.03 11.90 -21.86
N ALA A 472 -3.82 12.79 -22.84
CA ALA A 472 -4.90 13.42 -23.60
C ALA A 472 -5.85 12.38 -24.22
N LYS A 473 -5.30 11.29 -24.78
CA LYS A 473 -6.10 10.20 -25.35
C LYS A 473 -6.98 9.50 -24.28
N ALA A 474 -6.45 9.26 -23.09
CA ALA A 474 -7.23 8.70 -21.99
C ALA A 474 -8.34 9.67 -21.54
N LYS A 475 -8.06 10.97 -21.53
CA LYS A 475 -9.04 12.03 -21.23
C LYS A 475 -10.16 12.09 -22.28
N GLU A 476 -9.82 11.94 -23.55
CA GLU A 476 -10.81 11.83 -24.64
C GLU A 476 -11.67 10.57 -24.50
N GLN A 477 -11.04 9.41 -24.23
CA GLN A 477 -11.76 8.16 -23.98
C GLN A 477 -12.71 8.27 -22.78
N TYR A 478 -12.24 8.86 -21.65
CA TYR A 478 -13.07 9.10 -20.47
C TYR A 478 -14.30 9.95 -20.80
N LYS A 479 -14.09 11.07 -21.52
CA LYS A 479 -15.18 11.95 -21.94
C LYS A 479 -16.16 11.25 -22.88
N ALA A 480 -15.64 10.46 -23.85
CA ALA A 480 -16.47 9.75 -24.84
C ALA A 480 -17.36 8.67 -24.20
N LEU A 481 -16.99 8.11 -23.05
CA LEU A 481 -17.80 7.17 -22.30
C LEU A 481 -18.99 7.85 -21.59
N GLY A 482 -18.95 9.16 -21.37
CA GLY A 482 -20.01 9.89 -20.67
C GLY A 482 -20.26 9.37 -19.26
N LEU A 483 -19.19 8.99 -18.54
CA LEU A 483 -19.28 8.47 -17.19
C LEU A 483 -19.82 9.51 -16.21
N GLN A 484 -20.51 9.06 -15.18
CA GLN A 484 -21.06 9.94 -14.16
C GLN A 484 -19.96 10.50 -13.25
N PRO A 485 -19.99 11.79 -12.89
CA PRO A 485 -19.00 12.40 -12.02
C PRO A 485 -19.06 11.78 -10.60
N LYS A 486 -17.90 11.76 -9.94
CA LYS A 486 -17.81 11.49 -8.51
C LYS A 486 -18.01 12.81 -7.77
N GLU A 487 -19.19 13.01 -7.21
CA GLU A 487 -19.53 14.23 -6.45
C GLU A 487 -19.04 14.08 -5.01
N PHE A 488 -18.17 14.99 -4.55
CA PHE A 488 -17.75 15.03 -3.15
C PHE A 488 -18.79 15.81 -2.33
N VAL A 489 -19.27 15.19 -1.27
CA VAL A 489 -20.33 15.72 -0.41
C VAL A 489 -19.94 15.58 1.06
N LYS A 490 -20.65 16.27 1.94
CA LYS A 490 -20.52 16.15 3.40
C LYS A 490 -21.74 15.47 3.98
N THR A 491 -21.52 14.70 5.05
CA THR A 491 -22.58 14.09 5.85
C THR A 491 -22.22 14.17 7.33
N ARG A 492 -23.11 13.74 8.21
CA ARG A 492 -22.92 13.84 9.65
C ARG A 492 -23.20 12.54 10.39
N SER A 493 -22.40 12.29 11.42
CA SER A 493 -22.67 11.31 12.48
C SER A 493 -22.75 12.07 13.81
N GLY A 494 -23.95 12.45 14.25
CA GLY A 494 -24.15 13.40 15.35
C GLY A 494 -23.53 14.76 15.00
N GLU A 495 -22.68 15.29 15.87
CA GLU A 495 -21.96 16.55 15.65
C GLU A 495 -20.76 16.41 14.68
N LEU A 496 -20.33 15.20 14.38
CA LEU A 496 -19.16 14.95 13.57
C LEU A 496 -19.47 15.07 12.08
N GLU A 497 -18.74 15.95 11.37
CA GLU A 497 -18.79 16.07 9.92
C GLU A 497 -17.87 15.02 9.27
N LEU A 498 -18.41 14.28 8.31
CA LEU A 498 -17.74 13.24 7.55
C LEU A 498 -17.63 13.62 6.08
N ASP A 499 -16.49 13.31 5.47
CA ASP A 499 -16.32 13.37 4.02
C ASP A 499 -17.03 12.18 3.36
N ALA A 500 -17.63 12.41 2.19
CA ALA A 500 -18.23 11.35 1.39
C ALA A 500 -18.11 11.68 -0.10
N TRP A 501 -18.28 10.66 -0.94
CA TRP A 501 -18.52 10.87 -2.36
C TRP A 501 -19.72 10.05 -2.83
N MET A 502 -20.34 10.52 -3.93
CA MET A 502 -21.51 9.92 -4.55
C MET A 502 -21.36 9.84 -6.07
N ILE A 503 -21.76 8.71 -6.68
CA ILE A 503 -21.95 8.55 -8.13
C ILE A 503 -23.43 8.25 -8.34
N LYS A 504 -24.09 9.08 -9.15
CA LYS A 504 -25.53 8.93 -9.46
C LYS A 504 -25.74 8.02 -10.69
N PRO A 505 -26.92 7.41 -10.84
CA PRO A 505 -27.26 6.64 -12.03
C PRO A 505 -27.22 7.49 -13.32
N VAL A 506 -27.01 6.80 -14.44
CA VAL A 506 -27.28 7.37 -15.76
C VAL A 506 -28.76 7.71 -15.90
N ASN A 507 -29.07 8.84 -16.52
CA ASN A 507 -30.46 9.36 -16.64
C ASN A 507 -31.11 9.60 -15.26
N PHE A 508 -30.31 10.08 -14.30
CA PHE A 508 -30.79 10.42 -12.97
C PHE A 508 -31.93 11.44 -13.00
N ASP A 509 -33.03 11.11 -12.35
CA ASP A 509 -34.20 11.99 -12.17
C ASP A 509 -34.36 12.31 -10.69
N PRO A 510 -34.13 13.56 -10.24
CA PRO A 510 -34.17 13.94 -8.84
C PRO A 510 -35.56 13.81 -8.19
N SER A 511 -36.62 13.61 -8.97
CA SER A 511 -37.97 13.39 -8.47
C SER A 511 -38.26 11.95 -8.05
N LYS A 512 -37.35 11.01 -8.42
CA LYS A 512 -37.45 9.59 -8.11
C LYS A 512 -36.57 9.20 -6.93
N LYS A 513 -36.86 8.07 -6.29
CA LYS A 513 -36.08 7.49 -5.21
C LYS A 513 -35.25 6.30 -5.69
N TYR A 514 -33.95 6.33 -5.46
CA TYR A 514 -33.00 5.31 -5.94
C TYR A 514 -32.40 4.48 -4.79
N PRO A 515 -32.13 3.20 -5.04
CA PRO A 515 -31.39 2.37 -4.10
C PRO A 515 -29.93 2.85 -4.01
N VAL A 516 -29.32 2.68 -2.84
CA VAL A 516 -27.93 3.05 -2.57
C VAL A 516 -27.10 1.81 -2.31
N ILE A 517 -25.89 1.74 -2.86
CA ILE A 517 -24.84 0.80 -2.46
C ILE A 517 -23.70 1.61 -1.82
N ILE A 518 -23.38 1.32 -0.57
CA ILE A 518 -22.24 1.90 0.14
C ILE A 518 -21.03 1.01 -0.07
N ASP A 519 -19.92 1.60 -0.55
CA ASP A 519 -18.60 0.97 -0.63
C ASP A 519 -17.76 1.44 0.55
N VAL A 520 -17.49 0.54 1.50
CA VAL A 520 -16.84 0.85 2.78
C VAL A 520 -15.53 0.10 2.96
N TYR A 521 -14.54 0.74 3.57
CA TYR A 521 -13.40 0.07 4.21
C TYR A 521 -13.49 0.18 5.73
N GLY A 522 -13.43 1.40 6.27
CA GLY A 522 -13.83 1.75 7.63
C GLY A 522 -12.84 1.41 8.74
N GLU A 523 -11.65 0.89 8.42
CA GLU A 523 -10.61 0.54 9.39
C GLU A 523 -9.35 1.43 9.24
N PRO A 524 -8.43 1.45 10.26
CA PRO A 524 -7.29 2.38 10.32
C PRO A 524 -6.30 2.29 9.16
N ALA A 525 -6.25 1.17 8.43
CA ALA A 525 -5.25 0.96 7.39
C ALA A 525 -5.51 1.77 6.10
N ASN A 526 -6.72 2.27 5.86
CA ASN A 526 -7.04 2.95 4.60
C ASN A 526 -8.05 4.10 4.78
N ALA A 527 -8.08 4.99 3.77
CA ALA A 527 -9.11 6.01 3.57
C ALA A 527 -9.72 5.83 2.18
N THR A 528 -11.05 5.82 2.09
CA THR A 528 -11.80 5.56 0.83
C THR A 528 -12.26 6.82 0.12
N VAL A 529 -12.38 7.93 0.86
CA VAL A 529 -12.86 9.20 0.29
C VAL A 529 -11.66 10.05 -0.15
N GLN A 530 -11.20 9.79 -1.38
CA GLN A 530 -10.05 10.46 -1.98
C GLN A 530 -10.38 10.97 -3.39
N ASP A 531 -9.94 12.19 -3.68
CA ASP A 531 -10.03 12.80 -5.01
C ASP A 531 -8.82 12.36 -5.86
N VAL A 532 -8.91 11.16 -6.41
CA VAL A 532 -7.85 10.48 -7.15
C VAL A 532 -8.41 9.76 -8.36
N TRP A 533 -7.62 9.70 -9.44
CA TRP A 533 -7.93 8.87 -10.59
C TRP A 533 -7.91 7.37 -10.23
N SER A 534 -9.01 6.70 -10.50
CA SER A 534 -9.19 5.25 -10.28
C SER A 534 -9.64 4.51 -11.56
N GLY A 535 -9.00 4.85 -12.70
CA GLY A 535 -9.32 4.23 -13.99
C GLY A 535 -10.75 4.53 -14.47
N GLY A 536 -11.34 5.67 -14.07
CA GLY A 536 -12.72 6.02 -14.33
C GLY A 536 -13.74 5.32 -13.42
N SER A 537 -13.27 4.62 -12.38
CA SER A 537 -14.14 3.88 -11.42
C SER A 537 -15.12 2.93 -12.12
N LEU A 538 -14.69 2.22 -13.17
CA LEU A 538 -15.56 1.48 -14.10
C LEU A 538 -16.50 0.48 -13.41
N TRP A 539 -16.09 -0.15 -12.31
CA TRP A 539 -16.99 -1.03 -11.53
C TRP A 539 -18.15 -0.24 -10.88
N HIS A 540 -17.86 0.89 -10.26
CA HIS A 540 -18.90 1.76 -9.68
C HIS A 540 -19.79 2.35 -10.78
N GLN A 541 -19.22 2.72 -11.93
CA GLN A 541 -19.97 3.18 -13.09
C GLN A 541 -20.90 2.10 -13.64
N TYR A 542 -20.44 0.84 -13.69
CA TYR A 542 -21.28 -0.28 -14.09
C TYR A 542 -22.49 -0.43 -13.16
N LEU A 543 -22.28 -0.39 -11.84
CA LEU A 543 -23.37 -0.46 -10.85
C LEU A 543 -24.31 0.76 -10.95
N ALA A 544 -23.77 1.96 -11.16
CA ALA A 544 -24.57 3.17 -11.38
C ALA A 544 -25.43 3.04 -12.65
N ASN A 545 -24.91 2.46 -13.73
CA ASN A 545 -25.67 2.17 -14.95
C ASN A 545 -26.78 1.15 -14.76
N LEU A 546 -26.66 0.25 -13.78
CA LEU A 546 -27.76 -0.65 -13.38
C LEU A 546 -28.87 0.09 -12.62
N GLY A 547 -28.65 1.36 -12.22
CA GLY A 547 -29.63 2.20 -11.54
C GLY A 547 -29.42 2.35 -10.04
N TYR A 548 -28.19 2.16 -9.53
CA TYR A 548 -27.82 2.38 -8.13
C TYR A 548 -27.12 3.74 -7.96
N ILE A 549 -27.36 4.38 -6.83
CA ILE A 549 -26.45 5.42 -6.32
C ILE A 549 -25.33 4.72 -5.57
N ILE A 550 -24.08 5.02 -5.92
CA ILE A 550 -22.91 4.48 -5.22
C ILE A 550 -22.36 5.55 -4.29
N VAL A 551 -22.15 5.21 -3.04
CA VAL A 551 -21.68 6.13 -1.98
C VAL A 551 -20.50 5.52 -1.26
N SER A 552 -19.54 6.36 -0.83
CA SER A 552 -18.57 6.00 0.20
C SER A 552 -18.54 7.10 1.24
N ILE A 553 -18.48 6.73 2.51
CA ILE A 553 -18.44 7.65 3.65
C ILE A 553 -17.16 7.37 4.43
N GLU A 554 -16.35 8.40 4.69
CA GLU A 554 -15.15 8.28 5.51
C GLU A 554 -15.51 8.42 6.98
N ASN A 555 -15.53 7.31 7.69
CA ASN A 555 -15.81 7.30 9.12
C ASN A 555 -14.58 7.68 9.96
N ARG A 556 -14.82 8.10 11.22
CA ARG A 556 -13.72 8.28 12.18
C ARG A 556 -12.91 6.99 12.36
N GLY A 557 -11.64 7.14 12.69
CA GLY A 557 -10.69 6.04 12.82
C GLY A 557 -10.04 5.59 11.50
N ALA A 558 -10.58 5.99 10.35
CA ALA A 558 -9.94 5.74 9.05
C ALA A 558 -8.65 6.57 8.89
N ASN A 559 -7.73 6.14 8.02
CA ASN A 559 -6.43 6.79 7.79
C ASN A 559 -6.54 8.10 6.97
N ALA A 560 -7.50 8.96 7.32
CA ALA A 560 -7.59 10.30 6.77
C ALA A 560 -6.68 11.28 7.52
N PRO A 561 -6.07 12.28 6.85
CA PRO A 561 -5.11 13.20 7.46
C PRO A 561 -5.84 14.31 8.26
N ARG A 562 -6.61 13.90 9.26
CA ARG A 562 -7.46 14.75 10.11
C ARG A 562 -6.98 14.84 11.55
N GLY A 563 -5.68 14.58 11.79
CA GLY A 563 -5.04 14.63 13.08
C GLY A 563 -5.14 13.32 13.88
N ARG A 564 -4.41 13.31 15.00
CA ARG A 564 -4.30 12.16 15.90
C ARG A 564 -5.65 11.74 16.48
N GLU A 565 -6.47 12.70 16.95
CA GLU A 565 -7.77 12.41 17.57
C GLU A 565 -8.71 11.67 16.61
N TRP A 566 -8.77 12.11 15.35
CA TRP A 566 -9.55 11.41 14.32
C TRP A 566 -9.14 9.96 14.15
N ARG A 567 -7.85 9.68 14.06
CA ARG A 567 -7.35 8.32 13.81
C ARG A 567 -7.44 7.44 15.05
N LYS A 568 -7.12 7.98 16.24
CA LYS A 568 -6.92 7.19 17.46
C LYS A 568 -8.11 7.14 18.42
N CYS A 569 -9.21 7.84 18.11
CA CYS A 569 -10.44 7.76 18.90
C CYS A 569 -11.04 6.34 18.97
N ILE A 570 -10.64 5.46 18.04
CA ILE A 570 -11.11 4.07 17.96
C ILE A 570 -10.24 3.09 18.75
N TYR A 571 -9.20 3.55 19.45
CA TYR A 571 -8.31 2.66 20.19
C TYR A 571 -9.09 1.82 21.22
N GLY A 572 -8.94 0.52 21.12
CA GLY A 572 -9.70 -0.46 21.90
C GLY A 572 -11.11 -0.77 21.40
N GLU A 573 -11.58 -0.10 20.33
CA GLU A 573 -12.98 -0.18 19.86
C GLU A 573 -13.12 -0.29 18.33
N VAL A 574 -12.15 -0.89 17.64
CA VAL A 574 -12.23 -1.15 16.18
C VAL A 574 -13.51 -1.94 15.86
N GLY A 575 -14.23 -1.55 14.81
CA GLY A 575 -15.49 -2.18 14.40
C GLY A 575 -16.74 -1.57 15.03
N THR A 576 -16.60 -0.74 16.05
CA THR A 576 -17.73 -0.13 16.77
C THR A 576 -18.15 1.19 16.09
N PHE A 577 -17.28 2.20 16.12
CA PHE A 577 -17.61 3.53 15.60
C PHE A 577 -17.82 3.58 14.10
N ALA A 578 -17.08 2.78 13.33
CA ALA A 578 -17.20 2.78 11.88
C ALA A 578 -18.61 2.42 11.42
N SER A 579 -19.20 1.32 11.94
CA SER A 579 -20.57 0.90 11.58
C SER A 579 -21.64 1.92 12.03
N GLU A 580 -21.44 2.60 13.16
CA GLU A 580 -22.31 3.69 13.62
C GLU A 580 -22.24 4.89 12.66
N ASP A 581 -21.03 5.31 12.28
CA ASP A 581 -20.83 6.44 11.37
C ASP A 581 -21.41 6.16 9.98
N GLN A 582 -21.27 4.92 9.47
CA GLN A 582 -21.88 4.51 8.20
C GLN A 582 -23.41 4.59 8.28
N ALA A 583 -24.02 4.08 9.37
CA ALA A 583 -25.47 4.09 9.54
C ALA A 583 -26.02 5.53 9.70
N ARG A 584 -25.40 6.36 10.54
CA ARG A 584 -25.82 7.74 10.74
C ARG A 584 -25.55 8.62 9.52
N GLY A 585 -24.40 8.40 8.85
CA GLY A 585 -24.01 9.15 7.67
C GLY A 585 -24.98 8.93 6.50
N ILE A 586 -25.38 7.68 6.22
CA ILE A 586 -26.36 7.44 5.14
C ILE A 586 -27.75 7.98 5.49
N GLN A 587 -28.16 7.91 6.75
CA GLN A 587 -29.42 8.52 7.20
C GLN A 587 -29.39 10.04 7.06
N ASP A 588 -28.26 10.67 7.32
CA ASP A 588 -28.09 12.11 7.14
C ASP A 588 -28.11 12.50 5.67
N LEU A 589 -27.41 11.75 4.77
CA LEU A 589 -27.51 11.92 3.33
C LEU A 589 -28.95 11.79 2.84
N ALA A 590 -29.74 10.84 3.36
CA ALA A 590 -31.14 10.67 3.00
C ALA A 590 -32.04 11.85 3.45
N ARG A 591 -31.66 12.55 4.53
CA ARG A 591 -32.32 13.82 4.90
C ARG A 591 -31.95 14.98 3.97
N GLN A 592 -30.70 15.03 3.52
CA GLN A 592 -30.22 16.05 2.60
C GLN A 592 -30.73 15.86 1.16
N TYR A 593 -30.89 14.59 0.74
CA TYR A 593 -31.20 14.21 -0.65
C TYR A 593 -32.43 13.33 -0.70
N SER A 594 -33.58 13.89 -1.07
CA SER A 594 -34.88 13.20 -1.11
C SER A 594 -34.93 12.02 -2.11
N PHE A 595 -33.99 11.97 -3.05
CA PHE A 595 -33.87 10.89 -4.04
C PHE A 595 -33.24 9.60 -3.46
N ILE A 596 -32.74 9.59 -2.22
CA ILE A 596 -32.25 8.36 -1.59
C ILE A 596 -33.45 7.55 -1.05
N ASP A 597 -33.55 6.29 -1.49
CA ASP A 597 -34.55 5.34 -1.01
C ASP A 597 -34.05 4.64 0.26
N THR A 598 -34.51 5.08 1.41
CA THR A 598 -34.13 4.51 2.71
C THR A 598 -34.58 3.05 2.90
N ALA A 599 -35.53 2.56 2.11
CA ALA A 599 -35.96 1.16 2.12
C ALA A 599 -35.06 0.26 1.26
N ARG A 600 -34.12 0.82 0.50
CA ARG A 600 -33.23 0.09 -0.41
C ARG A 600 -31.77 0.56 -0.23
N ILE A 601 -31.18 0.33 0.95
CA ILE A 601 -29.78 0.61 1.25
C ILE A 601 -29.01 -0.69 1.34
N GLY A 602 -27.97 -0.82 0.52
CA GLY A 602 -27.00 -1.91 0.53
C GLY A 602 -25.62 -1.43 0.99
N ILE A 603 -24.77 -2.36 1.46
CA ILE A 603 -23.40 -2.10 1.88
C ILE A 603 -22.47 -3.22 1.45
N THR A 604 -21.27 -2.88 1.00
CA THR A 604 -20.23 -3.85 0.61
C THR A 604 -18.85 -3.36 0.97
N GLY A 605 -17.96 -4.31 1.25
CA GLY A 605 -16.56 -4.02 1.46
C GLY A 605 -15.70 -5.27 1.47
N TRP A 606 -14.41 -5.07 1.42
CA TRP A 606 -13.38 -6.10 1.35
C TRP A 606 -12.46 -6.02 2.57
N SER A 607 -12.01 -7.16 3.13
CA SER A 607 -11.11 -7.19 4.29
C SER A 607 -11.76 -6.48 5.50
N GLY A 608 -11.14 -5.45 6.06
CA GLY A 608 -11.77 -4.58 7.06
C GLY A 608 -13.14 -4.05 6.62
N GLY A 609 -13.30 -3.69 5.32
CA GLY A 609 -14.59 -3.29 4.76
C GLY A 609 -15.63 -4.40 4.79
N GLY A 610 -15.23 -5.66 4.62
CA GLY A 610 -16.07 -6.83 4.80
C GLY A 610 -16.55 -6.97 6.26
N SER A 611 -15.63 -6.75 7.21
CA SER A 611 -15.95 -6.71 8.65
C SER A 611 -16.93 -5.59 8.99
N GLN A 612 -16.74 -4.39 8.41
CA GLN A 612 -17.66 -3.26 8.59
C GLN A 612 -19.02 -3.52 7.94
N THR A 613 -19.06 -4.18 6.77
CA THR A 613 -20.32 -4.64 6.14
C THR A 613 -21.09 -5.54 7.09
N LEU A 614 -20.44 -6.52 7.71
CA LEU A 614 -21.07 -7.43 8.67
C LEU A 614 -21.54 -6.69 9.92
N ASN A 615 -20.70 -5.84 10.54
CA ASN A 615 -21.08 -5.03 11.69
C ASN A 615 -22.30 -4.13 11.37
N SER A 616 -22.33 -3.54 10.19
CA SER A 616 -23.43 -2.69 9.74
C SER A 616 -24.73 -3.50 9.56
N MET A 617 -24.67 -4.64 8.88
CA MET A 617 -25.82 -5.52 8.64
C MET A 617 -26.43 -6.10 9.92
N PHE A 618 -25.58 -6.42 10.91
CA PHE A 618 -26.02 -7.09 12.13
C PHE A 618 -26.46 -6.10 13.21
N ARG A 619 -25.84 -4.94 13.31
CA ARG A 619 -26.11 -3.94 14.36
C ARG A 619 -27.14 -2.91 13.95
N TYR A 620 -27.26 -2.63 12.64
CA TYR A 620 -28.18 -1.64 12.07
C TYR A 620 -29.09 -2.25 10.99
N PRO A 621 -29.78 -3.37 11.29
CA PRO A 621 -30.58 -4.12 10.29
C PRO A 621 -31.79 -3.37 9.76
N ASP A 622 -32.19 -2.29 10.40
CA ASP A 622 -33.29 -1.41 9.95
C ASP A 622 -32.78 -0.30 9.00
N VAL A 623 -31.45 -0.18 8.83
CA VAL A 623 -30.80 0.75 7.90
C VAL A 623 -30.28 0.00 6.68
N PHE A 624 -29.60 -1.14 6.88
CA PHE A 624 -28.97 -1.91 5.81
C PHE A 624 -29.78 -3.16 5.47
N HIS A 625 -30.25 -3.25 4.22
CA HIS A 625 -31.19 -4.29 3.77
C HIS A 625 -30.50 -5.42 2.98
N THR A 626 -29.35 -5.13 2.36
CA THR A 626 -28.56 -6.10 1.59
C THR A 626 -27.08 -5.85 1.80
N GLY A 627 -26.31 -6.91 2.10
CA GLY A 627 -24.87 -6.83 2.31
C GLY A 627 -24.09 -7.83 1.47
N ILE A 628 -22.92 -7.43 0.97
CA ILE A 628 -21.92 -8.34 0.38
C ILE A 628 -20.60 -8.14 1.14
N ALA A 629 -20.22 -9.11 1.97
CA ALA A 629 -19.00 -9.09 2.76
C ALA A 629 -17.95 -10.00 2.13
N ILE A 630 -16.76 -9.44 1.84
CA ILE A 630 -15.69 -10.13 1.10
C ILE A 630 -14.44 -10.23 1.97
N ALA A 631 -13.87 -11.43 2.12
CA ALA A 631 -12.60 -11.72 2.82
C ALA A 631 -12.50 -11.02 4.19
N PHE A 632 -13.53 -11.14 4.99
CA PHE A 632 -13.77 -10.39 6.23
C PHE A 632 -13.17 -11.04 7.47
N VAL A 633 -12.84 -10.24 8.47
CA VAL A 633 -12.60 -10.68 9.85
C VAL A 633 -13.93 -10.74 10.59
N ALA A 634 -14.37 -11.95 10.97
CA ALA A 634 -15.61 -12.17 11.73
C ALA A 634 -15.37 -12.07 13.24
N ASP A 635 -14.24 -12.57 13.71
CA ASP A 635 -13.78 -12.50 15.10
C ASP A 635 -12.37 -11.92 15.12
N GLN A 636 -12.19 -10.77 15.75
CA GLN A 636 -10.92 -10.06 15.78
C GLN A 636 -9.78 -10.84 16.44
N ARG A 637 -10.07 -11.86 17.25
CA ARG A 637 -9.09 -12.78 17.83
C ARG A 637 -8.44 -13.70 16.80
N LEU A 638 -9.04 -13.84 15.63
CA LEU A 638 -8.51 -14.68 14.53
C LEU A 638 -7.54 -13.96 13.62
N TYR A 639 -7.37 -12.65 13.79
CA TYR A 639 -6.39 -11.88 13.05
C TYR A 639 -5.06 -11.81 13.80
N ASP A 640 -4.00 -11.27 13.16
CA ASP A 640 -2.65 -11.33 13.71
C ASP A 640 -2.41 -10.40 14.91
N THR A 641 -1.33 -10.69 15.65
CA THR A 641 -0.95 -9.95 16.84
C THR A 641 -0.53 -8.51 16.55
N VAL A 642 0.17 -8.24 15.44
CA VAL A 642 0.75 -6.91 15.17
C VAL A 642 -0.32 -5.92 14.81
N TYR A 643 -1.19 -6.25 13.81
CA TYR A 643 -2.28 -5.38 13.42
C TYR A 643 -3.33 -5.24 14.52
N GLN A 644 -3.85 -6.38 14.98
CA GLN A 644 -4.99 -6.34 15.86
C GLN A 644 -4.67 -5.74 17.23
N GLU A 645 -3.53 -6.14 17.82
CA GLU A 645 -3.14 -5.64 19.14
C GLU A 645 -2.68 -4.17 19.11
N ARG A 646 -2.18 -3.69 17.98
CA ARG A 646 -1.87 -2.25 17.78
C ARG A 646 -3.08 -1.38 18.09
N TYR A 647 -4.22 -1.76 17.56
CA TYR A 647 -5.45 -0.95 17.66
C TYR A 647 -6.36 -1.35 18.82
N MET A 648 -6.23 -2.59 19.32
CA MET A 648 -7.16 -3.18 20.30
C MET A 648 -6.51 -3.56 21.64
N ASN A 649 -5.16 -3.51 21.77
CA ASN A 649 -4.43 -4.20 22.83
C ASN A 649 -4.68 -5.72 22.74
N THR A 650 -4.19 -6.52 23.69
CA THR A 650 -4.42 -7.98 23.68
C THR A 650 -5.87 -8.32 24.05
N PRO A 651 -6.42 -9.47 23.58
CA PRO A 651 -7.75 -9.93 24.02
C PRO A 651 -7.85 -10.14 25.53
N GLN A 652 -6.74 -10.47 26.21
CA GLN A 652 -6.69 -10.62 27.66
C GLN A 652 -6.87 -9.29 28.39
N ASN A 653 -6.33 -8.20 27.83
CA ASN A 653 -6.41 -6.87 28.42
C ASN A 653 -7.68 -6.11 28.01
N ASN A 654 -8.28 -6.45 26.87
CA ASN A 654 -9.46 -5.79 26.31
C ASN A 654 -10.52 -6.77 25.78
N PRO A 655 -10.99 -7.75 26.60
CA PRO A 655 -11.92 -8.78 26.12
C PRO A 655 -13.24 -8.20 25.63
N GLU A 656 -13.72 -7.13 26.25
CA GLU A 656 -14.97 -6.46 25.88
C GLU A 656 -14.86 -5.70 24.54
N GLY A 657 -13.73 -5.03 24.27
CA GLY A 657 -13.47 -4.39 22.97
C GLY A 657 -13.47 -5.40 21.83
N TYR A 658 -12.78 -6.53 22.02
CA TYR A 658 -12.79 -7.64 21.05
C TYR A 658 -14.19 -8.19 20.81
N ARG A 659 -14.97 -8.39 21.87
CA ARG A 659 -16.38 -8.84 21.74
C ARG A 659 -17.24 -7.82 20.99
N LYS A 660 -17.14 -6.54 21.37
CA LYS A 660 -17.92 -5.45 20.75
C LYS A 660 -17.54 -5.20 19.29
N GLY A 661 -16.27 -5.29 18.96
CA GLY A 661 -15.77 -5.04 17.61
C GLY A 661 -15.99 -6.19 16.64
N SER A 662 -16.13 -7.42 17.13
CA SER A 662 -16.28 -8.63 16.30
C SER A 662 -17.69 -8.80 15.79
N PRO A 663 -17.94 -8.79 14.45
CA PRO A 663 -19.28 -8.92 13.89
C PRO A 663 -19.97 -10.23 14.29
N ILE A 664 -19.25 -11.32 14.49
CA ILE A 664 -19.82 -12.62 14.92
C ILE A 664 -20.64 -12.50 16.19
N SER A 665 -20.30 -11.57 17.09
CA SER A 665 -21.04 -11.31 18.34
C SER A 665 -22.49 -10.81 18.11
N TYR A 666 -22.78 -10.33 16.92
CA TYR A 666 -24.06 -9.73 16.55
C TYR A 666 -24.78 -10.50 15.45
N ALA A 667 -24.32 -11.70 15.09
CA ALA A 667 -24.88 -12.52 14.00
C ALA A 667 -26.41 -12.74 14.12
N ALA A 668 -26.92 -12.85 15.36
CA ALA A 668 -28.36 -12.91 15.65
C ALA A 668 -29.17 -11.71 15.12
N GLY A 669 -28.53 -10.57 14.91
CA GLY A 669 -29.17 -9.33 14.43
C GLY A 669 -29.45 -9.29 12.94
N LEU A 670 -28.95 -10.24 12.14
CA LEU A 670 -29.20 -10.27 10.70
C LEU A 670 -30.71 -10.35 10.38
N LYS A 671 -31.21 -9.37 9.63
CA LYS A 671 -32.60 -9.35 9.11
C LYS A 671 -32.62 -9.32 7.57
N GLY A 672 -31.68 -8.67 6.93
CA GLY A 672 -31.61 -8.48 5.48
C GLY A 672 -30.93 -9.61 4.73
N ASN A 673 -30.70 -9.40 3.43
CA ASN A 673 -30.01 -10.34 2.55
C ASN A 673 -28.49 -10.21 2.70
N LEU A 674 -27.78 -11.31 2.93
CA LEU A 674 -26.35 -11.34 3.12
C LEU A 674 -25.67 -12.33 2.18
N LEU A 675 -24.64 -11.88 1.45
CA LEU A 675 -23.71 -12.71 0.69
C LEU A 675 -22.32 -12.66 1.31
N LEU A 676 -21.81 -13.82 1.69
CA LEU A 676 -20.45 -14.03 2.18
C LEU A 676 -19.56 -14.53 1.02
N ILE A 677 -18.43 -13.89 0.81
CA ILE A 677 -17.45 -14.27 -0.23
C ILE A 677 -16.08 -14.40 0.42
N HIS A 678 -15.38 -15.54 0.19
CA HIS A 678 -14.04 -15.74 0.75
C HIS A 678 -13.20 -16.68 -0.10
N GLY A 679 -11.88 -16.42 -0.17
CA GLY A 679 -10.89 -17.33 -0.75
C GLY A 679 -10.46 -18.40 0.25
N THR A 680 -10.44 -19.68 -0.14
CA THR A 680 -9.98 -20.73 0.80
C THR A 680 -8.47 -20.78 0.96
N GLY A 681 -7.72 -20.11 0.08
CA GLY A 681 -6.28 -19.95 0.15
C GLY A 681 -5.83 -18.59 0.71
N ASP A 682 -6.71 -17.89 1.42
CA ASP A 682 -6.42 -16.60 2.04
C ASP A 682 -5.44 -16.79 3.21
N ASP A 683 -4.20 -16.34 3.03
CA ASP A 683 -3.12 -16.40 4.00
C ASP A 683 -3.09 -15.20 4.96
N ASN A 684 -3.93 -14.20 4.71
CA ASN A 684 -4.06 -12.99 5.50
C ASN A 684 -5.25 -13.07 6.45
N VAL A 685 -6.47 -12.98 5.91
CA VAL A 685 -7.72 -13.19 6.66
C VAL A 685 -8.18 -14.61 6.41
N HIS A 686 -7.81 -15.51 7.28
CA HIS A 686 -8.03 -16.94 7.09
C HIS A 686 -9.51 -17.30 6.87
N TYR A 687 -9.77 -18.25 5.98
CA TYR A 687 -11.09 -18.78 5.69
C TYR A 687 -11.85 -19.27 6.95
N GLN A 688 -11.14 -19.58 8.02
CA GLN A 688 -11.68 -19.87 9.34
C GLN A 688 -12.68 -18.80 9.83
N ASN A 689 -12.45 -17.52 9.50
CA ASN A 689 -13.39 -16.44 9.84
C ASN A 689 -14.75 -16.67 9.19
N CYS A 690 -14.76 -17.12 7.93
CA CYS A 690 -15.99 -17.44 7.21
C CYS A 690 -16.71 -18.65 7.83
N GLU A 691 -15.98 -19.73 8.12
CA GLU A 691 -16.55 -20.95 8.70
C GLU A 691 -17.17 -20.71 10.08
N MET A 692 -16.46 -19.95 10.94
CA MET A 692 -16.97 -19.61 12.28
C MET A 692 -18.22 -18.74 12.21
N LEU A 693 -18.26 -17.74 11.30
CA LEU A 693 -19.44 -16.89 11.12
C LEU A 693 -20.63 -17.69 10.57
N VAL A 694 -20.39 -18.55 9.58
CA VAL A 694 -21.41 -19.45 9.03
C VAL A 694 -22.01 -20.33 10.12
N ASN A 695 -21.17 -20.94 10.95
CA ASN A 695 -21.63 -21.75 12.08
C ASN A 695 -22.51 -20.95 13.05
N GLU A 696 -22.14 -19.70 13.35
CA GLU A 696 -22.91 -18.86 14.27
C GLU A 696 -24.24 -18.39 13.65
N LEU A 697 -24.26 -18.03 12.36
CA LEU A 697 -25.51 -17.71 11.64
C LEU A 697 -26.48 -18.91 11.60
N VAL A 698 -25.94 -20.11 11.37
CA VAL A 698 -26.76 -21.35 11.41
C VAL A 698 -27.34 -21.58 12.80
N ARG A 699 -26.56 -21.40 13.88
CA ARG A 699 -27.03 -21.53 15.27
C ARG A 699 -28.19 -20.58 15.58
N HIS A 700 -28.22 -19.41 14.94
CA HIS A 700 -29.30 -18.43 15.08
C HIS A 700 -30.42 -18.58 14.03
N GLY A 701 -30.41 -19.67 13.23
CA GLY A 701 -31.41 -19.92 12.18
C GLY A 701 -31.44 -18.83 11.09
N LYS A 702 -30.34 -18.13 10.84
CA LYS A 702 -30.29 -17.08 9.83
C LYS A 702 -30.08 -17.64 8.44
N ILE A 703 -30.75 -17.05 7.46
CA ILE A 703 -30.61 -17.43 6.05
C ILE A 703 -29.65 -16.42 5.38
N PHE A 704 -28.68 -16.93 4.65
CA PHE A 704 -27.65 -16.17 3.94
C PHE A 704 -27.20 -16.92 2.69
N SER A 705 -26.44 -16.28 1.84
CA SER A 705 -25.73 -16.89 0.71
C SER A 705 -24.24 -16.89 0.95
N GLN A 706 -23.53 -17.90 0.42
CA GLN A 706 -22.08 -18.00 0.52
C GLN A 706 -21.47 -18.48 -0.79
N ILE A 707 -20.30 -17.91 -1.16
CA ILE A 707 -19.46 -18.40 -2.24
C ILE A 707 -18.02 -18.46 -1.75
N SER A 708 -17.43 -19.65 -1.81
CA SER A 708 -16.02 -19.89 -1.55
C SER A 708 -15.25 -19.99 -2.86
N TYR A 709 -14.10 -19.33 -2.93
CA TYR A 709 -13.18 -19.40 -4.07
C TYR A 709 -12.00 -20.31 -3.71
N PRO A 710 -11.97 -21.58 -4.21
CA PRO A 710 -10.94 -22.55 -3.84
C PRO A 710 -9.55 -22.06 -4.18
N MET A 711 -8.62 -22.06 -3.21
CA MET A 711 -7.21 -21.65 -3.31
C MET A 711 -6.97 -20.24 -3.86
N ARG A 712 -7.98 -19.35 -3.88
CA ARG A 712 -7.74 -17.92 -4.12
C ARG A 712 -7.29 -17.28 -2.83
N SER A 713 -6.28 -16.38 -2.95
CA SER A 713 -5.75 -15.61 -1.85
C SER A 713 -6.68 -14.47 -1.42
N HIS A 714 -6.22 -13.60 -0.53
CA HIS A 714 -6.99 -12.45 -0.03
C HIS A 714 -7.55 -11.53 -1.12
N GLY A 715 -6.91 -11.45 -2.26
CA GLY A 715 -7.36 -10.61 -3.40
C GLY A 715 -8.41 -11.25 -4.31
N ILE A 716 -8.63 -12.54 -4.25
CA ILE A 716 -9.59 -13.34 -5.06
C ILE A 716 -9.52 -12.96 -6.56
N TYR A 717 -8.31 -13.00 -7.14
CA TYR A 717 -8.10 -12.66 -8.56
C TYR A 717 -7.37 -13.76 -9.35
N GLU A 718 -6.73 -14.72 -8.67
CA GLU A 718 -5.91 -15.75 -9.29
C GLU A 718 -6.76 -16.69 -10.16
N GLY A 719 -6.14 -17.16 -11.22
CA GLY A 719 -6.77 -18.09 -12.16
C GLY A 719 -7.67 -17.41 -13.19
N LYS A 720 -7.92 -18.14 -14.28
CA LYS A 720 -8.71 -17.62 -15.40
C LYS A 720 -10.17 -17.40 -15.00
N GLY A 721 -10.69 -16.21 -15.26
CA GLY A 721 -12.11 -15.87 -15.10
C GLY A 721 -12.54 -15.55 -13.67
N THR A 722 -11.68 -15.67 -12.66
CA THR A 722 -12.03 -15.44 -11.24
C THR A 722 -12.60 -14.04 -11.01
N SER A 723 -11.92 -12.99 -11.46
CA SER A 723 -12.37 -11.61 -11.26
C SER A 723 -13.71 -11.32 -11.91
N LEU A 724 -13.96 -11.84 -13.12
CA LEU A 724 -15.23 -11.66 -13.82
C LEU A 724 -16.35 -12.43 -13.10
N HIS A 725 -16.12 -13.69 -12.71
CA HIS A 725 -17.09 -14.48 -11.96
C HIS A 725 -17.46 -13.80 -10.64
N LEU A 726 -16.47 -13.30 -9.89
CA LEU A 726 -16.69 -12.57 -8.64
C LEU A 726 -17.60 -11.34 -8.86
N ARG A 727 -17.26 -10.48 -9.83
CA ARG A 727 -18.01 -9.25 -10.08
C ARG A 727 -19.40 -9.54 -10.65
N LYS A 728 -19.54 -10.58 -11.48
CA LYS A 728 -20.85 -11.04 -11.96
C LYS A 728 -21.72 -11.52 -10.81
N THR A 729 -21.18 -12.34 -9.92
CA THR A 729 -21.87 -12.82 -8.72
C THR A 729 -22.38 -11.67 -7.86
N MET A 730 -21.53 -10.65 -7.63
CA MET A 730 -21.93 -9.46 -6.87
C MET A 730 -23.05 -8.69 -7.57
N ALA A 731 -22.94 -8.45 -8.88
CA ALA A 731 -23.95 -7.72 -9.65
C ALA A 731 -25.31 -8.47 -9.66
N ASP A 732 -25.29 -9.78 -9.92
CA ASP A 732 -26.50 -10.62 -9.92
C ASP A 732 -27.15 -10.64 -8.53
N TYR A 733 -26.34 -10.67 -7.46
CA TYR A 733 -26.84 -10.63 -6.08
C TYR A 733 -27.51 -9.29 -5.76
N TRP A 734 -26.90 -8.16 -6.16
CA TRP A 734 -27.51 -6.84 -6.02
C TRP A 734 -28.85 -6.75 -6.76
N LEU A 735 -28.90 -7.12 -8.03
CA LEU A 735 -30.14 -7.07 -8.84
C LEU A 735 -31.26 -7.90 -8.26
N LYS A 736 -30.94 -9.06 -7.68
CA LYS A 736 -31.92 -9.97 -7.07
C LYS A 736 -32.47 -9.45 -5.75
N ASN A 737 -31.60 -8.88 -4.89
CA ASN A 737 -31.92 -8.63 -3.47
C ASN A 737 -32.03 -7.14 -3.11
N LEU A 738 -31.64 -6.24 -4.01
CA LEU A 738 -31.76 -4.78 -3.87
C LEU A 738 -32.24 -4.21 -5.21
N PRO A 739 -33.55 -4.23 -5.51
CA PRO A 739 -34.08 -3.88 -6.83
C PRO A 739 -33.59 -2.53 -7.31
N ALA A 740 -32.98 -2.48 -8.51
CA ALA A 740 -32.38 -1.33 -9.12
C ALA A 740 -33.39 -0.31 -9.67
N GLY A 741 -32.92 0.89 -9.98
CA GLY A 741 -33.68 1.93 -10.66
C GLY A 741 -34.52 2.82 -9.76
N GLY A 742 -34.85 4.01 -10.28
CA GLY A 742 -35.68 5.02 -9.60
C GLY A 742 -37.17 4.62 -9.62
N LYS A 743 -37.81 4.71 -8.49
CA LYS A 743 -39.28 4.51 -8.31
C LYS A 743 -39.99 5.85 -8.15
#